data_e46300e1b9009b50a06a40e389840778
#
_entry.id   e46300e1b9009b50a06a40e389840778
#
_cell.length_a   1.000
_cell.length_b   1.000
_cell.length_c   1.000
_cell.angle_alpha   90.00
_cell.angle_beta   90.00
_cell.angle_gamma   90.00
#
_symmetry.space_group_name_H-M   'P 1'
#
loop_
_entity.id
_entity.type
_entity.pdbx_description
1 polymer ?
#
loop_
_entity_poly.entity_id
_entity_poly.type
_entity_poly.pdbx_seq_one_letter_code
_entity_poly.pdbx_strand_id
1 'polypeptide(L)'
;MLEIRGHARGGQGMVTAFEILAKICSQSGEYHVQAFPSFGVERTGAPIQAYLRIAKGTILNRSNVYNPHLVVVFDETLIEQVQVFNGLRKNGAILINTERDSKEFADHAHKVYTVPATKISLNKGLGSKALPIVNSAMIGAIVKILNSDIGSAKSIVGENVPAKRKENEEAASIAFNSVVGNDKLNEYLLNLINQSEDDLTRIELHKETEAEEKKVNLKDLPRIPFWSQPISSNKTGSWRVLTPSYTDEAFKAIYNYNPFPSTCGRVCPHFCEQNCNRIELDEGLNVGAIERFLGDRSFENKFQKSKISFDEKIAVIGAGPAGLTSALRLTQKGYNVTVFEALPYAGGMMRTGIPQFRLPQEILDKEIKQIEDQGVKIILNKKVRINELKDDFDAVVVAVGSHIGSKMNIANEEIVIDGINFLHNFKLKGDKFKLRKGDEVAVIGGGNTAIDVARTALRIGAIPTIYYRRTRKEMPAIAHEVNEALSEGIKIEFLTAPVKLNQNGKIDLTLIKMNLGEPDESGRRKPLEVKGSEKQIQVDKIIAAIGQRSDEYVFAGQKVKAVQGRINNDFGIPVFCSGDMSWGGTVAEAIGSGNKVAEEVNAFLEDLPFSNEKSIGNIVVPSDINFNYYLPTPRTQNPVRKTKNYLNNFEEVVKGLTENEIVIESKRCLHCGDCYNCGNCFNYCPDAAIFIDDENRLRIDYDYCKGCGICANECPCSAISFQLDEAVYE
;
A
#
# COMPACT_ATOMS: atom_id res chain seq x y z
N MET A 1 -13.97 11.49 -19.44
CA MET A 1 -15.12 10.70 -19.99
C MET A 1 -16.22 10.62 -18.93
N LEU A 2 -17.49 10.89 -19.31
CA LEU A 2 -18.67 10.73 -18.44
C LEU A 2 -19.28 9.34 -18.65
N GLU A 3 -19.56 8.61 -17.58
CA GLU A 3 -20.16 7.28 -17.57
C GLU A 3 -21.50 7.30 -16.84
N ILE A 4 -22.55 6.83 -17.50
CA ILE A 4 -23.92 6.79 -16.98
C ILE A 4 -24.44 5.35 -17.00
N ARG A 5 -25.05 4.91 -15.91
CA ARG A 5 -25.70 3.62 -15.80
C ARG A 5 -27.20 3.79 -15.53
N GLY A 6 -28.01 3.21 -16.40
CA GLY A 6 -29.47 3.19 -16.26
C GLY A 6 -29.98 1.88 -15.67
N HIS A 7 -31.02 1.98 -14.83
CA HIS A 7 -31.77 0.84 -14.30
C HIS A 7 -33.25 1.01 -14.64
N ALA A 8 -33.84 0.01 -15.25
CA ALA A 8 -35.25 0.00 -15.63
C ALA A 8 -35.85 -1.40 -15.53
N ARG A 9 -37.16 -1.49 -15.74
CA ARG A 9 -37.81 -2.78 -16.08
C ARG A 9 -37.92 -2.94 -17.58
N GLY A 10 -37.77 -4.16 -18.04
CA GLY A 10 -37.96 -4.49 -19.46
C GLY A 10 -39.29 -3.94 -19.98
N GLY A 11 -39.26 -3.25 -21.10
CA GLY A 11 -40.43 -2.59 -21.73
C GLY A 11 -40.63 -1.11 -21.37
N GLN A 12 -39.85 -0.52 -20.43
CA GLN A 12 -39.93 0.91 -20.10
C GLN A 12 -39.18 1.84 -21.09
N GLY A 13 -38.47 1.27 -22.08
CA GLY A 13 -37.81 1.99 -23.17
C GLY A 13 -36.47 2.64 -22.78
N MET A 14 -35.74 2.13 -21.77
CA MET A 14 -34.47 2.69 -21.33
C MET A 14 -33.38 2.57 -22.39
N VAL A 15 -33.23 1.42 -23.05
CA VAL A 15 -32.24 1.21 -24.11
C VAL A 15 -32.45 2.24 -25.22
N THR A 16 -33.69 2.37 -25.72
CA THR A 16 -34.05 3.39 -26.70
C THR A 16 -33.79 4.81 -26.22
N ALA A 17 -34.01 5.08 -24.90
CA ALA A 17 -33.71 6.40 -24.35
C ALA A 17 -32.20 6.70 -24.43
N PHE A 18 -31.33 5.73 -24.13
CA PHE A 18 -29.88 5.92 -24.19
C PHE A 18 -29.37 6.03 -25.63
N GLU A 19 -29.96 5.30 -26.57
CA GLU A 19 -29.68 5.46 -28.02
C GLU A 19 -30.05 6.85 -28.52
N ILE A 20 -31.20 7.38 -28.12
CA ILE A 20 -31.67 8.75 -28.51
C ILE A 20 -30.73 9.78 -27.83
N LEU A 21 -30.36 9.60 -26.55
CA LEU A 21 -29.40 10.46 -25.87
C LEU A 21 -28.03 10.46 -26.55
N ALA A 22 -27.57 9.31 -27.04
CA ALA A 22 -26.34 9.24 -27.83
C ALA A 22 -26.41 10.11 -29.08
N LYS A 23 -27.55 10.09 -29.82
CA LYS A 23 -27.78 10.96 -30.99
C LYS A 23 -27.81 12.45 -30.61
N ILE A 24 -28.45 12.79 -29.47
CA ILE A 24 -28.50 14.17 -28.96
C ILE A 24 -27.07 14.67 -28.63
N CYS A 25 -26.29 13.89 -27.91
CA CYS A 25 -24.95 14.29 -27.47
C CYS A 25 -23.93 14.33 -28.63
N SER A 26 -24.11 13.51 -29.68
CA SER A 26 -23.22 13.48 -30.85
C SER A 26 -23.57 14.51 -31.92
N GLN A 27 -24.68 15.22 -31.80
CA GLN A 27 -25.17 16.14 -32.84
C GLN A 27 -24.20 17.26 -33.18
N SER A 28 -23.45 17.77 -32.20
CA SER A 28 -22.45 18.82 -32.43
C SER A 28 -21.21 18.34 -33.20
N GLY A 29 -21.00 17.03 -33.28
CA GLY A 29 -19.74 16.43 -33.75
C GLY A 29 -18.54 16.61 -32.81
N GLU A 30 -18.75 17.23 -31.64
CA GLU A 30 -17.71 17.54 -30.65
C GLU A 30 -17.47 16.36 -29.71
N TYR A 31 -18.46 15.46 -29.56
CA TYR A 31 -18.40 14.35 -28.59
C TYR A 31 -18.55 13.00 -29.28
N HIS A 32 -17.72 12.07 -28.84
CA HIS A 32 -17.89 10.65 -29.09
C HIS A 32 -18.85 10.07 -28.07
N VAL A 33 -19.79 9.24 -28.48
CA VAL A 33 -20.81 8.69 -27.60
C VAL A 33 -20.99 7.20 -27.86
N GLN A 34 -21.17 6.44 -26.81
CA GLN A 34 -21.40 5.01 -26.84
C GLN A 34 -22.60 4.67 -25.95
N ALA A 35 -23.64 4.05 -26.54
CA ALA A 35 -24.80 3.56 -25.78
C ALA A 35 -25.03 2.07 -26.08
N PHE A 36 -25.23 1.26 -25.06
CA PHE A 36 -25.45 -0.18 -25.21
C PHE A 36 -26.20 -0.76 -23.98
N PRO A 37 -27.02 -1.82 -24.18
CA PRO A 37 -27.65 -2.55 -23.09
C PRO A 37 -26.64 -3.46 -22.38
N SER A 38 -26.95 -3.83 -21.14
CA SER A 38 -26.33 -5.02 -20.53
C SER A 38 -26.79 -6.25 -21.28
N PHE A 39 -25.84 -7.05 -21.75
CA PHE A 39 -26.17 -8.28 -22.48
C PHE A 39 -26.80 -9.30 -21.52
N GLY A 40 -28.00 -9.75 -21.81
CA GLY A 40 -28.75 -10.73 -21.01
C GLY A 40 -30.12 -11.04 -21.62
N VAL A 41 -30.86 -11.99 -21.04
CA VAL A 41 -32.22 -12.32 -21.49
C VAL A 41 -33.18 -11.21 -21.05
N GLU A 42 -33.53 -10.34 -21.96
CA GLU A 42 -34.55 -9.32 -21.72
C GLU A 42 -35.94 -9.96 -21.63
N ARG A 43 -36.55 -9.81 -20.44
CA ARG A 43 -37.96 -10.17 -20.22
C ARG A 43 -38.73 -8.94 -19.80
N THR A 44 -39.93 -8.76 -20.35
CA THR A 44 -40.82 -7.68 -19.92
C THR A 44 -41.05 -7.71 -18.42
N GLY A 45 -40.81 -6.58 -17.75
CA GLY A 45 -40.94 -6.43 -16.29
C GLY A 45 -39.73 -6.84 -15.45
N ALA A 46 -38.75 -7.57 -16.01
CA ALA A 46 -37.52 -7.90 -15.29
C ALA A 46 -36.58 -6.69 -15.20
N PRO A 47 -35.74 -6.59 -14.12
CA PRO A 47 -34.72 -5.57 -14.00
C PRO A 47 -33.71 -5.68 -15.17
N ILE A 48 -33.44 -4.54 -15.82
CA ILE A 48 -32.45 -4.42 -16.90
C ILE A 48 -31.52 -3.24 -16.66
N GLN A 49 -30.32 -3.28 -17.25
CA GLN A 49 -29.37 -2.18 -17.23
C GLN A 49 -29.02 -1.74 -18.65
N ALA A 50 -28.69 -0.46 -18.82
CA ALA A 50 -28.07 0.08 -20.01
C ALA A 50 -27.04 1.14 -19.64
N TYR A 51 -26.11 1.39 -20.53
CA TYR A 51 -24.94 2.22 -20.30
C TYR A 51 -24.82 3.28 -21.39
N LEU A 52 -24.32 4.46 -20.97
CA LEU A 52 -24.02 5.56 -21.88
C LEU A 52 -22.67 6.16 -21.49
N ARG A 53 -21.75 6.32 -22.44
CA ARG A 53 -20.48 7.02 -22.30
C ARG A 53 -20.43 8.22 -23.21
N ILE A 54 -19.89 9.34 -22.73
CA ILE A 54 -19.73 10.59 -23.48
C ILE A 54 -18.31 11.12 -23.22
N ALA A 55 -17.55 11.39 -24.31
CA ALA A 55 -16.20 11.91 -24.22
C ALA A 55 -15.86 12.82 -25.42
N LYS A 56 -14.86 13.70 -25.29
CA LYS A 56 -14.29 14.47 -26.41
C LYS A 56 -13.44 13.61 -27.36
N GLY A 57 -12.80 12.58 -26.82
CA GLY A 57 -11.97 11.64 -27.60
C GLY A 57 -12.67 10.32 -27.88
N THR A 58 -12.00 9.44 -28.62
CA THR A 58 -12.52 8.12 -29.01
C THR A 58 -12.77 7.22 -27.80
N ILE A 59 -13.96 6.64 -27.69
CA ILE A 59 -14.33 5.72 -26.64
C ILE A 59 -13.97 4.30 -27.08
N LEU A 60 -12.90 3.76 -26.52
CA LEU A 60 -12.40 2.42 -26.85
C LEU A 60 -13.05 1.33 -25.97
N ASN A 61 -13.31 1.63 -24.70
CA ASN A 61 -13.88 0.67 -23.75
C ASN A 61 -15.34 0.32 -24.11
N ARG A 62 -15.64 -0.99 -24.15
CA ARG A 62 -16.99 -1.54 -24.46
C ARG A 62 -17.55 -2.39 -23.32
N SER A 63 -16.90 -2.42 -22.17
CA SER A 63 -17.37 -3.13 -20.97
C SER A 63 -18.57 -2.46 -20.32
N ASN A 64 -19.20 -3.14 -19.37
CA ASN A 64 -20.22 -2.55 -18.51
C ASN A 64 -19.67 -1.35 -17.72
N VAL A 65 -20.56 -0.44 -17.31
CA VAL A 65 -20.21 0.69 -16.43
C VAL A 65 -20.42 0.28 -14.98
N TYR A 66 -19.35 -0.10 -14.31
CA TYR A 66 -19.39 -0.51 -12.90
C TYR A 66 -19.40 0.68 -11.95
N ASN A 67 -18.62 1.73 -12.24
CA ASN A 67 -18.49 2.91 -11.40
C ASN A 67 -19.01 4.17 -12.09
N PRO A 68 -20.35 4.33 -12.17
CA PRO A 68 -20.96 5.43 -12.88
C PRO A 68 -20.73 6.78 -12.17
N HIS A 69 -20.67 7.85 -12.97
CA HIS A 69 -20.75 9.23 -12.49
C HIS A 69 -22.22 9.65 -12.26
N LEU A 70 -23.15 9.04 -13.03
CA LEU A 70 -24.57 9.26 -12.89
C LEU A 70 -25.31 7.91 -12.96
N VAL A 71 -26.12 7.61 -11.95
CA VAL A 71 -27.07 6.51 -11.98
C VAL A 71 -28.46 7.05 -12.28
N VAL A 72 -29.14 6.45 -13.26
CA VAL A 72 -30.49 6.83 -13.69
C VAL A 72 -31.46 5.69 -13.41
N VAL A 73 -32.43 5.92 -12.55
CA VAL A 73 -33.42 4.92 -12.14
C VAL A 73 -34.78 5.24 -12.79
N PHE A 74 -35.20 4.42 -13.74
CA PHE A 74 -36.45 4.56 -14.49
C PHE A 74 -37.66 4.09 -13.69
N ASP A 75 -37.46 3.27 -12.67
CA ASP A 75 -38.50 2.69 -11.82
C ASP A 75 -37.98 2.62 -10.37
N GLU A 76 -38.58 3.44 -9.49
CA GLU A 76 -38.15 3.54 -8.09
C GLU A 76 -38.28 2.23 -7.32
N THR A 77 -39.17 1.31 -7.73
CA THR A 77 -39.34 0.00 -7.07
C THR A 77 -38.09 -0.88 -7.20
N LEU A 78 -37.17 -0.57 -8.11
CA LEU A 78 -35.90 -1.27 -8.26
C LEU A 78 -34.93 -0.98 -7.12
N ILE A 79 -35.07 0.14 -6.42
CA ILE A 79 -34.18 0.56 -5.33
C ILE A 79 -34.19 -0.48 -4.19
N GLU A 80 -35.35 -1.07 -3.92
CA GLU A 80 -35.50 -2.10 -2.87
C GLU A 80 -35.17 -3.51 -3.37
N GLN A 81 -35.16 -3.75 -4.67
CA GLN A 81 -35.02 -5.08 -5.26
C GLN A 81 -33.61 -5.42 -5.72
N VAL A 82 -32.87 -4.40 -6.18
CA VAL A 82 -31.51 -4.55 -6.68
C VAL A 82 -30.65 -3.39 -6.19
N GLN A 83 -29.34 -3.62 -6.09
CA GLN A 83 -28.39 -2.61 -5.60
C GLN A 83 -28.10 -1.56 -6.70
N VAL A 84 -29.12 -0.74 -7.06
CA VAL A 84 -29.01 0.21 -8.17
C VAL A 84 -27.90 1.25 -8.02
N PHE A 85 -27.47 1.56 -6.79
CA PHE A 85 -26.46 2.58 -6.49
C PHE A 85 -25.06 2.00 -6.29
N ASN A 86 -24.89 0.68 -6.38
CA ASN A 86 -23.59 0.06 -6.19
C ASN A 86 -22.55 0.62 -7.16
N GLY A 87 -21.35 0.92 -6.67
CA GLY A 87 -20.26 1.50 -7.46
C GLY A 87 -20.46 2.96 -7.88
N LEU A 88 -21.47 3.67 -7.40
CA LEU A 88 -21.61 5.11 -7.66
C LEU A 88 -20.39 5.85 -7.11
N ARG A 89 -19.74 6.66 -7.95
CA ARG A 89 -18.55 7.42 -7.55
C ARG A 89 -18.85 8.39 -6.40
N LYS A 90 -17.89 8.65 -5.53
CA LYS A 90 -18.03 9.52 -4.33
C LYS A 90 -18.62 10.91 -4.63
N ASN A 91 -18.33 11.47 -5.80
CA ASN A 91 -18.90 12.73 -6.27
C ASN A 91 -20.03 12.53 -7.31
N GLY A 92 -20.49 11.30 -7.47
CA GLY A 92 -21.52 10.93 -8.42
C GLY A 92 -22.92 11.44 -8.01
N ALA A 93 -23.84 11.31 -8.96
CA ALA A 93 -25.22 11.75 -8.82
C ALA A 93 -26.21 10.63 -9.12
N ILE A 94 -27.43 10.78 -8.62
CA ILE A 94 -28.55 9.90 -8.94
C ILE A 94 -29.72 10.72 -9.50
N LEU A 95 -30.37 10.18 -10.52
CA LEU A 95 -31.63 10.68 -11.06
C LEU A 95 -32.69 9.59 -10.93
N ILE A 96 -33.78 9.87 -10.25
CA ILE A 96 -34.86 8.90 -9.97
C ILE A 96 -36.18 9.38 -10.55
N ASN A 97 -36.86 8.49 -11.27
CA ASN A 97 -38.24 8.66 -11.67
C ASN A 97 -39.16 8.40 -10.47
N THR A 98 -39.56 9.45 -9.78
CA THR A 98 -40.41 9.41 -8.59
C THR A 98 -41.13 10.73 -8.38
N GLU A 99 -42.25 10.72 -7.63
CA GLU A 99 -42.94 11.92 -7.11
C GLU A 99 -42.47 12.30 -5.70
N ARG A 100 -41.56 11.50 -5.09
CA ARG A 100 -41.04 11.72 -3.73
C ARG A 100 -40.01 12.83 -3.71
N ASP A 101 -39.81 13.45 -2.54
CA ASP A 101 -38.77 14.49 -2.35
C ASP A 101 -37.36 13.89 -2.49
N SER A 102 -36.48 14.60 -3.17
CA SER A 102 -35.06 14.20 -3.34
C SER A 102 -34.36 13.96 -1.99
N LYS A 103 -34.78 14.62 -0.93
CA LYS A 103 -34.21 14.43 0.43
C LYS A 103 -34.41 13.03 0.99
N GLU A 104 -35.42 12.31 0.56
CA GLU A 104 -35.67 10.93 1.00
C GLU A 104 -34.61 9.94 0.49
N PHE A 105 -33.81 10.34 -0.49
CA PHE A 105 -32.75 9.55 -1.08
C PHE A 105 -31.34 10.10 -0.75
N ALA A 106 -31.23 11.06 0.16
CA ALA A 106 -29.98 11.73 0.51
C ALA A 106 -28.91 10.78 1.10
N ASP A 107 -29.31 9.66 1.69
CA ASP A 107 -28.41 8.65 2.23
C ASP A 107 -27.65 7.87 1.13
N HIS A 108 -28.14 7.91 -0.11
CA HIS A 108 -27.55 7.16 -1.22
C HIS A 108 -26.53 7.97 -2.04
N ALA A 109 -26.69 9.31 -2.07
CA ALA A 109 -25.75 10.20 -2.75
C ALA A 109 -25.89 11.65 -2.28
N HIS A 110 -24.81 12.41 -2.34
CA HIS A 110 -24.85 13.86 -2.04
C HIS A 110 -25.59 14.69 -3.08
N LYS A 111 -25.82 14.15 -4.27
CA LYS A 111 -26.42 14.82 -5.42
C LYS A 111 -27.59 13.98 -5.93
N VAL A 112 -28.78 14.33 -5.51
CA VAL A 112 -30.02 13.63 -5.84
C VAL A 112 -30.91 14.50 -6.72
N TYR A 113 -31.37 13.95 -7.81
CA TYR A 113 -32.36 14.53 -8.71
C TYR A 113 -33.57 13.63 -8.79
N THR A 114 -34.75 14.24 -8.80
CA THR A 114 -36.03 13.53 -8.99
C THR A 114 -36.82 14.15 -10.11
N VAL A 115 -37.61 13.32 -10.79
CA VAL A 115 -38.54 13.74 -11.86
C VAL A 115 -39.74 12.81 -11.87
N PRO A 116 -40.98 13.33 -11.93
CA PRO A 116 -42.19 12.49 -11.98
C PRO A 116 -42.49 11.99 -13.40
N ALA A 117 -41.51 11.29 -14.03
CA ALA A 117 -41.55 10.91 -15.44
C ALA A 117 -42.71 9.96 -15.75
N THR A 118 -43.06 9.06 -14.84
CA THR A 118 -44.22 8.17 -14.97
C THR A 118 -45.53 8.97 -15.09
N LYS A 119 -45.72 9.93 -14.20
CA LYS A 119 -46.93 10.79 -14.23
C LYS A 119 -47.00 11.65 -15.48
N ILE A 120 -45.89 12.23 -15.90
CA ILE A 120 -45.78 13.02 -17.12
C ILE A 120 -46.14 12.17 -18.32
N SER A 121 -45.56 10.97 -18.45
CA SER A 121 -45.79 10.05 -19.56
C SER A 121 -47.24 9.58 -19.64
N LEU A 122 -47.83 9.19 -18.50
CA LEU A 122 -49.25 8.78 -18.47
C LEU A 122 -50.22 9.93 -18.82
N ASN A 123 -49.94 11.14 -18.38
CA ASN A 123 -50.73 12.32 -18.72
C ASN A 123 -50.68 12.67 -20.22
N LYS A 124 -49.63 12.25 -20.90
CA LYS A 124 -49.47 12.36 -22.37
C LYS A 124 -49.92 11.11 -23.10
N GLY A 125 -50.51 10.14 -22.42
CA GLY A 125 -50.99 8.90 -23.00
C GLY A 125 -49.87 7.99 -23.52
N LEU A 126 -48.63 8.06 -22.94
CA LEU A 126 -47.50 7.23 -23.28
C LEU A 126 -47.48 5.99 -22.39
N GLY A 127 -47.87 4.86 -22.97
CA GLY A 127 -48.01 3.59 -22.26
C GLY A 127 -49.31 3.45 -21.46
N SER A 128 -49.35 2.54 -20.52
CA SER A 128 -50.49 2.25 -19.62
C SER A 128 -50.05 2.33 -18.18
N LYS A 129 -51.00 2.34 -17.23
CA LYS A 129 -50.72 2.29 -15.79
C LYS A 129 -49.88 1.05 -15.42
N ALA A 130 -50.09 -0.06 -16.10
CA ALA A 130 -49.36 -1.30 -15.83
C ALA A 130 -47.95 -1.30 -16.47
N LEU A 131 -47.77 -0.58 -17.60
CA LEU A 131 -46.48 -0.48 -18.29
C LEU A 131 -46.34 0.95 -18.86
N PRO A 132 -45.90 1.92 -18.05
CA PRO A 132 -45.67 3.30 -18.50
C PRO A 132 -44.42 3.36 -19.39
N ILE A 133 -44.51 4.09 -20.51
CA ILE A 133 -43.36 4.33 -21.39
C ILE A 133 -42.75 5.68 -21.01
N VAL A 134 -41.69 5.64 -20.20
CA VAL A 134 -41.10 6.83 -19.58
C VAL A 134 -39.84 7.35 -20.27
N ASN A 135 -39.43 6.71 -21.37
CA ASN A 135 -38.20 7.00 -22.09
C ASN A 135 -38.03 8.49 -22.45
N SER A 136 -39.03 9.12 -23.11
CA SER A 136 -38.94 10.51 -23.55
C SER A 136 -38.91 11.51 -22.39
N ALA A 137 -39.67 11.25 -21.31
CA ALA A 137 -39.62 12.07 -20.13
C ALA A 137 -38.26 11.95 -19.43
N MET A 138 -37.68 10.73 -19.30
CA MET A 138 -36.35 10.53 -18.71
C MET A 138 -35.26 11.17 -19.59
N ILE A 139 -35.36 11.13 -20.92
CA ILE A 139 -34.46 11.87 -21.81
C ILE A 139 -34.47 13.36 -21.48
N GLY A 140 -35.64 13.98 -21.35
CA GLY A 140 -35.76 15.39 -21.01
C GLY A 140 -35.09 15.72 -19.65
N ALA A 141 -35.26 14.87 -18.66
CA ALA A 141 -34.61 15.02 -17.36
C ALA A 141 -33.06 14.89 -17.43
N ILE A 142 -32.55 13.93 -18.20
CA ILE A 142 -31.09 13.73 -18.38
C ILE A 142 -30.52 14.93 -19.18
N VAL A 143 -31.20 15.41 -20.24
CA VAL A 143 -30.80 16.60 -21.00
C VAL A 143 -30.67 17.84 -20.11
N LYS A 144 -31.56 18.01 -19.08
CA LYS A 144 -31.47 19.06 -18.09
C LYS A 144 -30.22 18.93 -17.23
N ILE A 145 -29.93 17.73 -16.76
CA ILE A 145 -28.75 17.45 -15.91
C ILE A 145 -27.46 17.66 -16.70
N LEU A 146 -27.43 17.28 -17.99
CA LEU A 146 -26.28 17.48 -18.87
C LEU A 146 -26.17 18.92 -19.41
N ASN A 147 -27.07 19.81 -19.02
CA ASN A 147 -27.14 21.21 -19.48
C ASN A 147 -27.15 21.36 -21.01
N SER A 148 -27.78 20.41 -21.71
CA SER A 148 -27.94 20.43 -23.16
C SER A 148 -29.20 21.17 -23.60
N ASP A 149 -29.24 21.61 -24.89
CA ASP A 149 -30.39 22.33 -25.40
C ASP A 149 -31.62 21.44 -25.60
N ILE A 150 -32.70 21.76 -24.88
CA ILE A 150 -33.96 21.02 -24.95
C ILE A 150 -34.66 21.20 -26.34
N GLY A 151 -34.41 22.31 -27.04
CA GLY A 151 -35.01 22.56 -28.32
C GLY A 151 -34.54 21.54 -29.37
N SER A 152 -33.25 21.35 -29.50
CA SER A 152 -32.62 20.34 -30.38
C SER A 152 -32.96 18.92 -29.91
N ALA A 153 -32.86 18.64 -28.60
CA ALA A 153 -33.16 17.33 -28.01
C ALA A 153 -34.61 16.89 -28.29
N LYS A 154 -35.56 17.79 -28.19
CA LYS A 154 -36.98 17.54 -28.49
C LYS A 154 -37.22 17.08 -29.93
N SER A 155 -36.61 17.73 -30.92
CA SER A 155 -36.72 17.32 -32.33
C SER A 155 -36.20 15.90 -32.54
N ILE A 156 -35.01 15.60 -31.99
CA ILE A 156 -34.40 14.27 -32.10
C ILE A 156 -35.26 13.20 -31.40
N VAL A 157 -35.85 13.49 -30.24
CA VAL A 157 -36.82 12.60 -29.60
C VAL A 157 -37.97 12.31 -30.53
N GLY A 158 -38.61 13.35 -31.05
CA GLY A 158 -39.75 13.19 -31.96
C GLY A 158 -39.45 12.38 -33.24
N GLU A 159 -38.24 12.49 -33.77
CA GLU A 159 -37.80 11.77 -34.97
C GLU A 159 -37.45 10.30 -34.72
N ASN A 160 -37.13 9.93 -33.48
CA ASN A 160 -36.64 8.60 -33.13
C ASN A 160 -37.65 7.77 -32.31
N VAL A 161 -38.87 8.25 -32.11
CA VAL A 161 -39.94 7.46 -31.46
C VAL A 161 -40.88 6.87 -32.53
N PRO A 162 -41.34 5.62 -32.35
CA PRO A 162 -42.16 4.92 -33.36
C PRO A 162 -43.56 5.49 -33.51
N ALA A 163 -44.09 6.20 -32.53
CA ALA A 163 -45.45 6.74 -32.48
C ALA A 163 -45.59 7.94 -31.55
N LYS A 164 -46.69 8.71 -31.68
CA LYS A 164 -47.02 9.82 -30.77
C LYS A 164 -45.87 10.85 -30.64
N ARG A 165 -45.37 11.31 -31.79
CA ARG A 165 -44.25 12.24 -31.89
C ARG A 165 -44.42 13.46 -30.98
N LYS A 166 -45.56 14.17 -31.10
CA LYS A 166 -45.83 15.39 -30.31
C LYS A 166 -45.90 15.13 -28.82
N GLU A 167 -46.58 14.06 -28.42
CA GLU A 167 -46.73 13.68 -27.04
C GLU A 167 -45.36 13.33 -26.37
N ASN A 168 -44.48 12.70 -27.10
CA ASN A 168 -43.12 12.40 -26.67
C ASN A 168 -42.26 13.66 -26.56
N GLU A 169 -42.33 14.56 -27.55
CA GLU A 169 -41.67 15.87 -27.53
C GLU A 169 -42.12 16.73 -26.34
N GLU A 170 -43.44 16.74 -26.06
CA GLU A 170 -44.01 17.45 -24.93
C GLU A 170 -43.61 16.81 -23.61
N ALA A 171 -43.61 15.49 -23.49
CA ALA A 171 -43.19 14.77 -22.30
C ALA A 171 -41.73 15.08 -21.95
N ALA A 172 -40.81 15.09 -22.91
CA ALA A 172 -39.43 15.48 -22.76
C ALA A 172 -39.30 16.95 -22.25
N SER A 173 -40.04 17.87 -22.86
CA SER A 173 -40.01 19.30 -22.45
C SER A 173 -40.57 19.53 -21.07
N ILE A 174 -41.66 18.85 -20.68
CA ILE A 174 -42.26 18.97 -19.37
C ILE A 174 -41.28 18.39 -18.32
N ALA A 175 -40.74 17.22 -18.56
CA ALA A 175 -39.78 16.58 -17.67
C ALA A 175 -38.52 17.41 -17.47
N PHE A 176 -37.96 18.01 -18.52
CA PHE A 176 -36.83 18.94 -18.44
C PHE A 176 -37.08 20.07 -17.42
N ASN A 177 -38.28 20.65 -17.42
CA ASN A 177 -38.66 21.73 -16.52
C ASN A 177 -39.11 21.24 -15.11
N SER A 178 -39.34 19.94 -14.94
CA SER A 178 -39.85 19.33 -13.70
C SER A 178 -38.78 18.63 -12.87
N VAL A 179 -37.53 18.64 -13.34
CA VAL A 179 -36.41 18.07 -12.52
C VAL A 179 -36.20 18.92 -11.27
N VAL A 180 -36.21 18.26 -10.12
CA VAL A 180 -35.90 18.86 -8.82
C VAL A 180 -34.57 18.30 -8.33
N GLY A 181 -33.67 19.17 -7.86
CA GLY A 181 -32.36 18.76 -7.34
C GLY A 181 -31.38 19.93 -7.18
N ASN A 182 -30.14 19.64 -6.85
CA ASN A 182 -29.13 20.64 -6.55
C ASN A 182 -28.38 21.13 -7.80
N ASP A 183 -28.48 22.41 -8.15
CA ASP A 183 -28.00 23.01 -9.43
C ASP A 183 -26.49 22.99 -9.67
N LYS A 184 -25.65 22.58 -8.69
CA LYS A 184 -24.19 22.65 -8.79
C LYS A 184 -23.53 21.42 -9.51
N LEU A 185 -24.30 20.49 -10.02
CA LEU A 185 -23.76 19.30 -10.68
C LEU A 185 -23.26 19.55 -12.10
N ASN A 186 -23.87 20.49 -12.80
CA ASN A 186 -23.62 20.75 -14.23
C ASN A 186 -22.14 21.01 -14.54
N GLU A 187 -21.45 21.79 -13.71
CA GLU A 187 -20.01 22.06 -13.90
C GLU A 187 -19.14 20.81 -13.77
N TYR A 188 -19.44 19.94 -12.79
CA TYR A 188 -18.65 18.71 -12.56
C TYR A 188 -18.80 17.72 -13.73
N LEU A 189 -20.02 17.46 -14.17
CA LEU A 189 -20.28 16.54 -15.29
C LEU A 189 -19.76 17.09 -16.63
N LEU A 190 -19.89 18.38 -16.85
CA LEU A 190 -19.33 19.06 -18.03
C LEU A 190 -17.78 19.05 -18.01
N ASN A 191 -17.16 19.21 -16.85
CA ASN A 191 -15.71 19.10 -16.72
C ASN A 191 -15.22 17.69 -17.05
N LEU A 192 -15.93 16.63 -16.64
CA LEU A 192 -15.61 15.24 -16.99
C LEU A 192 -15.67 14.97 -18.50
N ILE A 193 -16.61 15.62 -19.21
CA ILE A 193 -16.74 15.52 -20.68
C ILE A 193 -15.62 16.30 -21.37
N ASN A 194 -15.21 17.44 -20.78
CA ASN A 194 -14.28 18.40 -21.39
C ASN A 194 -12.79 18.17 -21.04
N GLN A 195 -12.45 17.20 -20.19
CA GLN A 195 -11.06 16.81 -19.91
C GLN A 195 -10.38 16.31 -21.19
N SER A 196 -9.16 16.82 -21.44
CA SER A 196 -8.42 16.66 -22.68
C SER A 196 -7.82 15.26 -22.90
N GLU A 197 -7.34 14.98 -24.11
CA GLU A 197 -6.84 13.70 -24.61
C GLU A 197 -5.72 13.03 -23.78
N ASP A 198 -4.98 13.76 -22.97
CA ASP A 198 -3.94 13.21 -22.08
C ASP A 198 -4.47 12.27 -20.99
N ASP A 199 -5.77 12.34 -20.67
CA ASP A 199 -6.43 11.40 -19.75
C ASP A 199 -6.98 10.15 -20.46
N LEU A 200 -6.97 10.09 -21.78
CA LEU A 200 -7.51 8.97 -22.56
C LEU A 200 -6.55 7.78 -22.64
N THR A 201 -5.28 7.98 -22.37
CA THR A 201 -4.27 6.90 -22.28
C THR A 201 -4.38 6.09 -20.98
N ARG A 202 -5.15 6.56 -20.00
CA ARG A 202 -5.52 5.82 -18.80
C ARG A 202 -7.02 5.56 -18.82
N ILE A 203 -7.40 4.41 -19.33
CA ILE A 203 -8.68 3.84 -18.91
C ILE A 203 -8.48 3.53 -17.41
N GLU A 204 -9.07 4.35 -16.57
CA GLU A 204 -9.13 4.07 -15.14
C GLU A 204 -9.96 2.82 -14.94
N LEU A 205 -9.30 1.71 -14.86
CA LEU A 205 -9.87 0.43 -14.50
C LEU A 205 -10.02 0.40 -12.98
N HIS A 206 -11.21 0.21 -12.51
CA HIS A 206 -11.51 0.11 -11.09
C HIS A 206 -11.60 -1.35 -10.66
N LYS A 207 -11.18 -1.60 -9.54
CA LYS A 207 -10.69 -2.74 -8.80
C LYS A 207 -11.73 -3.37 -7.92
N GLU A 208 -11.70 -4.62 -7.68
CA GLU A 208 -11.28 -5.43 -6.53
C GLU A 208 -11.89 -6.81 -6.55
N THR A 209 -11.43 -7.62 -5.97
CA THR A 209 -10.54 -8.56 -5.38
C THR A 209 -11.33 -9.64 -4.64
N GLU A 210 -10.88 -10.53 -4.17
CA GLU A 210 -9.89 -11.52 -3.86
C GLU A 210 -10.32 -12.93 -4.19
N ALA A 211 -9.51 -13.69 -4.74
CA ALA A 211 -9.67 -15.13 -4.69
C ALA A 211 -8.30 -15.78 -4.61
N GLU A 212 -8.26 -16.81 -3.84
CA GLU A 212 -7.09 -17.58 -3.53
C GLU A 212 -6.55 -18.38 -4.69
N GLU A 213 -5.25 -18.54 -4.68
CA GLU A 213 -4.56 -19.38 -5.62
C GLU A 213 -5.07 -20.82 -5.63
N LYS A 214 -5.50 -21.26 -6.81
CA LYS A 214 -5.44 -22.65 -7.22
C LYS A 214 -4.92 -22.67 -8.63
N LYS A 215 -3.81 -23.37 -8.88
CA LYS A 215 -3.47 -23.79 -10.23
C LYS A 215 -4.58 -24.69 -10.75
N VAL A 216 -5.64 -24.07 -11.26
CA VAL A 216 -6.66 -24.75 -12.01
C VAL A 216 -6.08 -24.99 -13.39
N ASN A 217 -6.14 -26.19 -13.89
CA ASN A 217 -5.93 -26.40 -15.30
C ASN A 217 -7.11 -25.73 -16.03
N LEU A 218 -6.86 -24.52 -16.53
CA LEU A 218 -7.88 -23.70 -17.18
C LEU A 218 -8.48 -24.38 -18.43
N LYS A 219 -7.81 -25.41 -18.98
CA LYS A 219 -8.35 -26.22 -20.08
C LYS A 219 -9.60 -27.03 -19.66
N ASP A 220 -9.78 -27.26 -18.36
CA ASP A 220 -10.90 -28.02 -17.80
C ASP A 220 -12.06 -27.11 -17.35
N LEU A 221 -11.94 -25.79 -17.45
CA LEU A 221 -13.02 -24.86 -17.14
C LEU A 221 -14.01 -24.81 -18.31
N PRO A 222 -15.33 -24.93 -18.06
CA PRO A 222 -16.32 -24.79 -19.09
C PRO A 222 -16.31 -23.34 -19.64
N ARG A 223 -16.20 -23.17 -20.96
CA ARG A 223 -16.35 -21.89 -21.67
C ARG A 223 -17.83 -21.45 -21.68
N ILE A 224 -18.42 -21.30 -20.53
CA ILE A 224 -19.79 -20.81 -20.39
C ILE A 224 -19.71 -19.41 -19.81
N PRO A 225 -20.33 -18.39 -20.43
CA PRO A 225 -20.39 -17.07 -19.81
C PRO A 225 -21.10 -17.20 -18.47
N PHE A 226 -20.36 -16.95 -17.39
CA PHE A 226 -20.96 -16.95 -16.06
C PHE A 226 -21.87 -15.73 -15.95
N TRP A 227 -23.13 -16.00 -15.73
CA TRP A 227 -24.12 -15.01 -15.40
C TRP A 227 -23.75 -14.31 -14.11
N SER A 228 -23.72 -13.00 -14.15
CA SER A 228 -23.60 -12.17 -12.97
C SER A 228 -24.80 -12.39 -12.04
N GLN A 229 -24.72 -13.35 -11.16
CA GLN A 229 -25.50 -13.27 -9.95
C GLN A 229 -24.88 -12.20 -9.03
N PRO A 230 -25.67 -11.52 -8.18
CA PRO A 230 -25.13 -10.57 -7.21
C PRO A 230 -23.98 -11.23 -6.44
N ILE A 231 -22.86 -10.52 -6.30
CA ILE A 231 -21.62 -11.00 -5.62
C ILE A 231 -21.91 -11.60 -4.24
N SER A 232 -22.94 -11.09 -3.54
CA SER A 232 -23.40 -11.63 -2.25
C SER A 232 -23.89 -13.08 -2.29
N SER A 233 -24.26 -13.62 -3.45
CA SER A 233 -24.70 -15.02 -3.62
C SER A 233 -23.63 -15.92 -4.26
N ASN A 234 -22.61 -15.37 -4.90
CA ASN A 234 -21.49 -16.09 -5.46
C ASN A 234 -20.39 -16.27 -4.42
N LYS A 235 -20.42 -17.37 -3.72
CA LYS A 235 -19.28 -17.78 -2.88
C LYS A 235 -18.15 -18.26 -3.80
N THR A 236 -17.35 -17.33 -4.35
CA THR A 236 -16.20 -17.63 -5.21
C THR A 236 -15.19 -18.56 -4.52
N GLY A 237 -15.16 -18.60 -3.19
CA GLY A 237 -14.40 -19.60 -2.42
C GLY A 237 -14.78 -21.05 -2.73
N SER A 238 -15.97 -21.33 -3.29
CA SER A 238 -16.35 -22.68 -3.75
C SER A 238 -15.75 -23.03 -5.12
N TRP A 239 -15.23 -22.06 -5.86
CA TRP A 239 -14.52 -22.27 -7.13
C TRP A 239 -13.05 -22.62 -6.93
N ARG A 240 -12.61 -22.57 -5.67
CA ARG A 240 -11.25 -22.92 -5.30
C ARG A 240 -10.99 -24.40 -5.57
N VAL A 241 -10.16 -24.70 -6.56
CA VAL A 241 -9.71 -26.07 -6.89
C VAL A 241 -8.40 -26.41 -6.16
N LEU A 242 -7.59 -25.39 -5.77
CA LEU A 242 -6.32 -25.57 -5.06
C LEU A 242 -6.30 -24.69 -3.79
N THR A 243 -5.79 -25.23 -2.70
CA THR A 243 -5.52 -24.46 -1.48
C THR A 243 -4.09 -23.94 -1.55
N PRO A 244 -3.79 -22.69 -1.16
CA PRO A 244 -2.41 -22.22 -1.04
C PRO A 244 -1.65 -23.20 -0.16
N SER A 245 -0.58 -23.79 -0.70
CA SER A 245 0.39 -24.54 0.07
C SER A 245 1.62 -23.68 0.23
N TYR A 246 2.18 -23.65 1.45
CA TYR A 246 3.46 -23.01 1.69
C TYR A 246 4.53 -23.88 1.06
N THR A 247 5.01 -23.48 -0.09
CA THR A 247 6.10 -24.14 -0.76
C THR A 247 7.42 -23.47 -0.36
N ASP A 248 8.52 -24.18 -0.49
CA ASP A 248 9.86 -23.59 -0.42
C ASP A 248 10.02 -22.39 -1.40
N GLU A 249 9.19 -22.33 -2.43
CA GLU A 249 9.15 -21.25 -3.41
C GLU A 249 8.68 -19.92 -2.81
N ALA A 250 7.67 -19.91 -1.93
CA ALA A 250 7.21 -18.71 -1.26
C ALA A 250 8.32 -18.11 -0.38
N PHE A 251 9.04 -18.94 0.36
CA PHE A 251 10.21 -18.49 1.11
C PHE A 251 11.33 -18.00 0.19
N LYS A 252 11.65 -18.72 -0.88
CA LYS A 252 12.68 -18.32 -1.86
C LYS A 252 12.36 -16.97 -2.49
N ALA A 253 11.10 -16.72 -2.82
CA ALA A 253 10.68 -15.43 -3.38
C ALA A 253 11.00 -14.26 -2.42
N ILE A 254 10.70 -14.40 -1.12
CA ILE A 254 11.07 -13.40 -0.11
C ILE A 254 12.59 -13.34 0.07
N TYR A 255 13.25 -14.49 0.21
CA TYR A 255 14.67 -14.57 0.52
C TYR A 255 15.57 -13.99 -0.57
N ASN A 256 15.12 -13.99 -1.82
CA ASN A 256 15.80 -13.32 -2.93
C ASN A 256 15.97 -11.80 -2.73
N TYR A 257 15.14 -11.19 -1.89
CA TYR A 257 15.20 -9.75 -1.60
C TYR A 257 15.53 -9.46 -0.13
N ASN A 258 15.08 -10.32 0.79
CA ASN A 258 15.22 -10.13 2.23
C ASN A 258 15.79 -11.38 2.89
N PRO A 259 17.08 -11.38 3.33
CA PRO A 259 17.69 -12.52 4.04
C PRO A 259 17.31 -12.59 5.53
N PHE A 260 16.50 -11.65 6.03
CA PHE A 260 16.07 -11.57 7.43
C PHE A 260 14.54 -11.53 7.57
N PRO A 261 13.77 -12.44 6.95
CA PRO A 261 12.32 -12.36 6.96
C PRO A 261 11.72 -12.55 8.37
N SER A 262 12.31 -13.41 9.21
CA SER A 262 11.89 -13.59 10.61
C SER A 262 12.11 -12.32 11.44
N THR A 263 13.24 -11.66 11.24
CA THR A 263 13.56 -10.40 11.92
C THR A 263 12.66 -9.27 11.39
N CYS A 264 12.54 -9.09 10.08
CA CYS A 264 11.71 -8.03 9.49
C CYS A 264 10.25 -8.16 9.89
N GLY A 265 9.67 -9.36 9.83
CA GLY A 265 8.29 -9.60 10.26
C GLY A 265 8.02 -9.31 11.75
N ARG A 266 9.08 -9.11 12.56
CA ARG A 266 8.99 -8.73 13.99
C ARG A 266 9.21 -7.24 14.24
N VAL A 267 10.10 -6.59 13.48
CA VAL A 267 10.60 -5.25 13.87
C VAL A 267 10.48 -4.18 12.81
N CYS A 268 10.10 -4.55 11.58
CA CYS A 268 9.85 -3.59 10.50
C CYS A 268 8.63 -2.71 10.84
N PRO A 269 8.63 -1.42 10.51
CA PRO A 269 7.45 -0.56 10.65
C PRO A 269 6.33 -0.89 9.64
N HIS A 270 6.57 -1.79 8.70
CA HIS A 270 5.63 -2.30 7.70
C HIS A 270 4.90 -1.18 6.94
N PHE A 271 5.66 -0.25 6.35
CA PHE A 271 5.09 0.80 5.49
C PHE A 271 4.32 0.24 4.29
N CYS A 272 4.68 -0.97 3.83
CA CYS A 272 3.94 -1.68 2.79
C CYS A 272 2.50 -2.01 3.20
N GLU A 273 2.24 -2.29 4.49
CA GLU A 273 0.90 -2.52 5.01
C GLU A 273 0.07 -1.24 5.07
N GLN A 274 0.73 -0.11 5.40
CA GLN A 274 0.08 1.21 5.49
C GLN A 274 -0.27 1.79 4.12
N ASN A 275 0.38 1.31 3.06
CA ASN A 275 0.16 1.70 1.67
C ASN A 275 -0.40 0.54 0.82
N CYS A 276 -0.92 -0.50 1.46
CA CYS A 276 -1.56 -1.61 0.78
C CYS A 276 -2.86 -1.15 0.12
N ASN A 277 -3.05 -1.43 -1.16
CA ASN A 277 -4.27 -1.06 -1.87
C ASN A 277 -5.54 -1.58 -1.18
N ARG A 278 -5.44 -2.67 -0.42
CA ARG A 278 -6.57 -3.24 0.31
C ARG A 278 -7.17 -2.29 1.36
N ILE A 279 -6.48 -1.26 1.79
CA ILE A 279 -7.00 -0.25 2.75
C ILE A 279 -8.27 0.43 2.22
N GLU A 280 -8.45 0.54 0.91
CA GLU A 280 -9.65 1.11 0.30
C GLU A 280 -10.88 0.18 0.45
N LEU A 281 -10.68 -1.10 0.75
CA LEU A 281 -11.76 -2.07 0.98
C LEU A 281 -12.04 -2.27 2.47
N ASP A 282 -10.96 -2.54 3.26
CA ASP A 282 -11.07 -2.82 4.70
C ASP A 282 -9.78 -2.43 5.45
N GLU A 283 -8.85 -3.32 5.65
CA GLU A 283 -7.57 -3.09 6.33
C GLU A 283 -6.43 -3.65 5.48
N GLY A 284 -5.27 -2.99 5.51
CA GLY A 284 -4.07 -3.48 4.83
C GLY A 284 -3.71 -4.91 5.22
N LEU A 285 -3.11 -5.66 4.30
CA LEU A 285 -2.66 -7.03 4.53
C LEU A 285 -1.61 -7.08 5.65
N ASN A 286 -1.65 -8.10 6.51
CA ASN A 286 -0.64 -8.33 7.55
C ASN A 286 0.62 -9.00 6.96
N VAL A 287 1.34 -8.23 6.14
CA VAL A 287 2.54 -8.69 5.42
C VAL A 287 3.62 -9.15 6.39
N GLY A 288 3.81 -8.42 7.49
CA GLY A 288 4.81 -8.75 8.49
C GLY A 288 4.57 -10.10 9.17
N ALA A 289 3.30 -10.45 9.43
CA ALA A 289 2.97 -11.76 9.99
C ALA A 289 3.25 -12.90 9.00
N ILE A 290 2.96 -12.69 7.72
CA ILE A 290 3.22 -13.66 6.64
C ILE A 290 4.74 -13.84 6.47
N GLU A 291 5.48 -12.73 6.39
CA GLU A 291 6.93 -12.71 6.27
C GLU A 291 7.61 -13.42 7.45
N ARG A 292 7.18 -13.10 8.68
CA ARG A 292 7.64 -13.76 9.90
C ARG A 292 7.39 -15.28 9.87
N PHE A 293 6.19 -15.69 9.50
CA PHE A 293 5.81 -17.10 9.45
C PHE A 293 6.69 -17.88 8.47
N LEU A 294 6.87 -17.37 7.26
CA LEU A 294 7.73 -18.00 6.25
C LEU A 294 9.20 -18.03 6.71
N GLY A 295 9.68 -16.94 7.31
CA GLY A 295 11.02 -16.87 7.88
C GLY A 295 11.23 -17.88 9.00
N ASP A 296 10.32 -17.98 9.97
CA ASP A 296 10.43 -18.90 11.10
C ASP A 296 10.42 -20.38 10.64
N ARG A 297 9.66 -20.71 9.59
CA ARG A 297 9.67 -22.05 8.98
C ARG A 297 10.92 -22.35 8.17
N SER A 298 11.55 -21.36 7.61
CA SER A 298 12.77 -21.54 6.79
C SER A 298 13.97 -22.10 7.56
N PHE A 299 13.95 -22.07 8.88
CA PHE A 299 15.04 -22.58 9.70
C PHE A 299 15.27 -24.09 9.58
N GLU A 300 14.30 -24.82 9.02
CA GLU A 300 14.43 -26.23 8.67
C GLU A 300 15.08 -26.46 7.29
N ASN A 301 15.18 -25.41 6.48
CA ASN A 301 15.74 -25.48 5.13
C ASN A 301 17.26 -25.58 5.16
N LYS A 302 17.83 -26.43 4.31
CA LYS A 302 19.26 -26.54 4.09
C LYS A 302 19.69 -25.64 2.93
N PHE A 303 20.55 -24.69 3.22
CA PHE A 303 21.17 -23.87 2.20
C PHE A 303 22.44 -24.55 1.65
N GLN A 304 22.61 -24.46 0.33
CA GLN A 304 23.83 -24.91 -0.32
C GLN A 304 24.85 -23.77 -0.36
N LYS A 305 26.13 -24.12 -0.19
CA LYS A 305 27.22 -23.19 -0.33
C LYS A 305 27.28 -22.66 -1.76
N SER A 306 27.37 -21.35 -1.91
CA SER A 306 27.51 -20.71 -3.22
C SER A 306 28.83 -21.10 -3.90
N LYS A 307 28.77 -21.29 -5.21
CA LYS A 307 29.98 -21.58 -6.00
C LYS A 307 30.76 -20.29 -6.21
N ILE A 308 32.05 -20.29 -5.85
CA ILE A 308 32.95 -19.19 -6.18
C ILE A 308 33.27 -19.30 -7.69
N SER A 309 33.09 -18.20 -8.40
CA SER A 309 33.25 -18.12 -9.86
C SER A 309 34.25 -17.01 -10.27
N PHE A 310 34.57 -16.10 -9.37
CA PHE A 310 35.47 -14.96 -9.57
C PHE A 310 36.65 -15.04 -8.60
N ASP A 311 37.82 -14.57 -9.03
CA ASP A 311 39.01 -14.53 -8.20
C ASP A 311 39.03 -13.30 -7.25
N GLU A 312 38.23 -12.29 -7.55
CA GLU A 312 38.13 -11.05 -6.79
C GLU A 312 37.63 -11.29 -5.39
N LYS A 313 38.30 -10.64 -4.44
CA LYS A 313 38.05 -10.70 -3.01
C LYS A 313 37.39 -9.39 -2.54
N ILE A 314 36.29 -9.51 -1.86
CA ILE A 314 35.55 -8.35 -1.38
C ILE A 314 35.54 -8.34 0.14
N ALA A 315 35.96 -7.21 0.72
CA ALA A 315 35.87 -6.97 2.15
C ALA A 315 34.56 -6.22 2.49
N VAL A 316 33.85 -6.66 3.50
CA VAL A 316 32.70 -5.95 4.06
C VAL A 316 33.02 -5.56 5.49
N ILE A 317 32.94 -4.28 5.85
CA ILE A 317 33.21 -3.78 7.20
C ILE A 317 31.90 -3.52 7.92
N GLY A 318 31.58 -4.38 8.91
CA GLY A 318 30.36 -4.37 9.69
C GLY A 318 29.40 -5.51 9.33
N ALA A 319 29.02 -6.30 10.35
CA ALA A 319 28.10 -7.43 10.24
C ALA A 319 26.66 -7.06 10.68
N GLY A 320 26.21 -5.84 10.37
CA GLY A 320 24.82 -5.43 10.50
C GLY A 320 23.96 -5.91 9.34
N PRO A 321 22.65 -5.56 9.30
CA PRO A 321 21.73 -6.02 8.23
C PRO A 321 22.21 -5.66 6.82
N ALA A 322 22.73 -4.44 6.63
CA ALA A 322 23.26 -4.00 5.33
C ALA A 322 24.50 -4.79 4.91
N GLY A 323 25.48 -4.94 5.81
CA GLY A 323 26.73 -5.66 5.52
C GLY A 323 26.51 -7.15 5.26
N LEU A 324 25.68 -7.81 6.06
CA LEU A 324 25.34 -9.22 5.88
C LEU A 324 24.56 -9.47 4.60
N THR A 325 23.64 -8.55 4.24
CA THR A 325 22.89 -8.64 2.97
C THR A 325 23.83 -8.46 1.78
N SER A 326 24.68 -7.44 1.76
CA SER A 326 25.63 -7.23 0.67
C SER A 326 26.61 -8.39 0.53
N ALA A 327 27.11 -8.91 1.65
CA ALA A 327 27.99 -10.07 1.65
C ALA A 327 27.33 -11.32 1.06
N LEU A 328 26.09 -11.59 1.46
CA LEU A 328 25.31 -12.72 0.91
C LEU A 328 25.11 -12.58 -0.60
N ARG A 329 24.65 -11.40 -1.08
CA ARG A 329 24.39 -11.19 -2.52
C ARG A 329 25.64 -11.32 -3.36
N LEU A 330 26.75 -10.74 -2.90
CA LEU A 330 28.05 -10.87 -3.58
C LEU A 330 28.56 -12.32 -3.58
N THR A 331 28.39 -13.05 -2.45
CA THR A 331 28.71 -14.47 -2.39
C THR A 331 27.84 -15.31 -3.34
N GLN A 332 26.54 -15.01 -3.45
CA GLN A 332 25.62 -15.66 -4.39
C GLN A 332 25.99 -15.39 -5.87
N LYS A 333 26.57 -14.22 -6.15
CA LYS A 333 27.12 -13.89 -7.48
C LYS A 333 28.43 -14.61 -7.80
N GLY A 334 29.10 -15.18 -6.81
CA GLY A 334 30.30 -15.99 -6.99
C GLY A 334 31.59 -15.33 -6.51
N TYR A 335 31.55 -14.21 -5.81
CA TYR A 335 32.72 -13.55 -5.24
C TYR A 335 33.17 -14.19 -3.93
N ASN A 336 34.48 -14.02 -3.59
CA ASN A 336 35.03 -14.41 -2.30
C ASN A 336 34.89 -13.28 -1.29
N VAL A 337 33.88 -13.38 -0.40
CA VAL A 337 33.51 -12.30 0.51
C VAL A 337 33.92 -12.59 1.94
N THR A 338 34.58 -11.60 2.59
CA THR A 338 34.92 -11.64 4.01
C THR A 338 34.33 -10.44 4.73
N VAL A 339 33.51 -10.69 5.75
CA VAL A 339 32.93 -9.67 6.63
C VAL A 339 33.82 -9.50 7.87
N PHE A 340 34.19 -8.27 8.20
CA PHE A 340 34.91 -7.91 9.41
C PHE A 340 33.97 -7.23 10.41
N GLU A 341 33.85 -7.79 11.62
CA GLU A 341 33.00 -7.27 12.68
C GLU A 341 33.84 -6.95 13.92
N ALA A 342 33.69 -5.73 14.43
CA ALA A 342 34.42 -5.27 15.61
C ALA A 342 33.96 -5.94 16.90
N LEU A 343 32.70 -6.35 16.96
CA LEU A 343 32.09 -7.01 18.12
C LEU A 343 32.32 -8.53 18.09
N PRO A 344 32.18 -9.23 19.24
CA PRO A 344 32.29 -10.69 19.31
C PRO A 344 31.07 -11.43 18.74
N TYR A 345 30.16 -10.76 18.06
CA TYR A 345 28.94 -11.32 17.48
C TYR A 345 28.47 -10.46 16.30
N ALA A 346 27.91 -11.10 15.30
CA ALA A 346 27.27 -10.46 14.16
C ALA A 346 25.81 -10.06 14.46
N GLY A 347 25.23 -9.21 13.62
CA GLY A 347 23.84 -8.75 13.69
C GLY A 347 23.67 -7.24 13.87
N GLY A 348 24.76 -6.50 14.15
CA GLY A 348 24.71 -5.03 14.31
C GLY A 348 23.61 -4.56 15.26
N MET A 349 22.86 -3.51 14.88
CA MET A 349 21.80 -2.94 15.72
C MET A 349 20.62 -3.89 15.96
N MET A 350 20.37 -4.88 15.10
CA MET A 350 19.38 -5.93 15.37
C MET A 350 19.74 -6.72 16.63
N ARG A 351 21.05 -6.95 16.85
CA ARG A 351 21.56 -7.63 18.05
C ARG A 351 21.71 -6.71 19.25
N THR A 352 22.26 -5.52 19.05
CA THR A 352 22.71 -4.66 20.16
C THR A 352 21.64 -3.66 20.62
N GLY A 353 20.78 -3.21 19.71
CA GLY A 353 19.80 -2.14 19.95
C GLY A 353 18.38 -2.62 20.19
N ILE A 354 17.95 -3.72 19.55
CA ILE A 354 16.57 -4.20 19.67
C ILE A 354 16.46 -5.15 20.87
N PRO A 355 15.55 -4.88 21.84
CA PRO A 355 15.39 -5.75 23.01
C PRO A 355 14.90 -7.16 22.69
N GLN A 356 15.22 -8.13 23.55
CA GLN A 356 14.86 -9.53 23.39
C GLN A 356 13.34 -9.77 23.31
N PHE A 357 12.55 -8.99 24.02
CA PHE A 357 11.09 -9.10 24.02
C PHE A 357 10.44 -8.63 22.69
N ARG A 358 11.22 -8.00 21.78
CA ARG A 358 10.83 -7.68 20.41
C ARG A 358 11.50 -8.60 19.39
N LEU A 359 12.79 -8.89 19.58
CA LEU A 359 13.57 -9.75 18.69
C LEU A 359 14.40 -10.74 19.53
N PRO A 360 13.95 -12.00 19.67
CA PRO A 360 14.72 -13.06 20.32
C PRO A 360 16.05 -13.29 19.61
N GLN A 361 17.12 -13.48 20.40
CA GLN A 361 18.48 -13.63 19.84
C GLN A 361 18.63 -14.89 19.00
N GLU A 362 18.00 -15.98 19.42
CA GLU A 362 18.02 -17.27 18.70
C GLU A 362 17.43 -17.19 17.29
N ILE A 363 16.50 -16.27 17.05
CA ILE A 363 15.95 -16.03 15.70
C ILE A 363 17.02 -15.40 14.82
N LEU A 364 17.64 -14.33 15.32
CA LEU A 364 18.70 -13.65 14.58
C LEU A 364 19.92 -14.55 14.33
N ASP A 365 20.27 -15.40 15.30
CA ASP A 365 21.38 -16.37 15.18
C ASP A 365 21.12 -17.36 14.04
N LYS A 366 19.88 -17.85 13.91
CA LYS A 366 19.49 -18.77 12.85
C LYS A 366 19.55 -18.10 11.48
N GLU A 367 19.06 -16.87 11.31
CA GLU A 367 19.14 -16.13 10.05
C GLU A 367 20.59 -15.84 9.64
N ILE A 368 21.45 -15.44 10.60
CA ILE A 368 22.87 -15.22 10.33
C ILE A 368 23.54 -16.55 9.93
N LYS A 369 23.20 -17.64 10.60
CA LYS A 369 23.72 -18.97 10.26
C LYS A 369 23.36 -19.38 8.83
N GLN A 370 22.15 -19.10 8.36
CA GLN A 370 21.74 -19.35 6.97
C GLN A 370 22.61 -18.58 5.96
N ILE A 371 23.07 -17.37 6.33
CA ILE A 371 23.99 -16.57 5.52
C ILE A 371 25.41 -17.21 5.49
N GLU A 372 25.91 -17.62 6.66
CA GLU A 372 27.22 -18.30 6.77
C GLU A 372 27.25 -19.64 6.01
N ASP A 373 26.16 -20.42 6.07
CA ASP A 373 26.03 -21.70 5.39
C ASP A 373 26.12 -21.58 3.86
N GLN A 374 25.78 -20.40 3.32
CA GLN A 374 25.93 -20.10 1.90
C GLN A 374 27.35 -19.68 1.49
N GLY A 375 28.28 -19.56 2.42
CA GLY A 375 29.69 -19.34 2.17
C GLY A 375 30.25 -17.98 2.56
N VAL A 376 29.44 -17.11 3.16
CA VAL A 376 29.91 -15.83 3.72
C VAL A 376 30.85 -16.10 4.90
N LYS A 377 32.07 -15.59 4.84
CA LYS A 377 33.04 -15.69 5.93
C LYS A 377 32.93 -14.47 6.85
N ILE A 378 32.65 -14.68 8.14
CA ILE A 378 32.56 -13.61 9.15
C ILE A 378 33.75 -13.73 10.12
N ILE A 379 34.49 -12.63 10.28
CA ILE A 379 35.60 -12.52 11.24
C ILE A 379 35.19 -11.56 12.34
N LEU A 380 34.90 -12.10 13.49
CA LEU A 380 34.49 -11.38 14.69
C LEU A 380 35.68 -10.81 15.46
N ASN A 381 35.44 -9.85 16.37
CA ASN A 381 36.49 -9.19 17.22
C ASN A 381 37.59 -8.53 16.38
N LYS A 382 37.29 -8.11 15.17
CA LYS A 382 38.24 -7.52 14.23
C LYS A 382 37.77 -6.13 13.78
N LYS A 383 38.22 -5.09 14.46
CA LYS A 383 38.02 -3.69 14.02
C LYS A 383 39.09 -3.33 13.01
N VAL A 384 38.71 -2.99 11.78
CA VAL A 384 39.61 -2.69 10.66
C VAL A 384 39.40 -1.28 10.13
N ARG A 385 40.43 -0.74 9.46
CA ARG A 385 40.36 0.48 8.63
C ARG A 385 40.51 0.10 7.16
N ILE A 386 39.98 0.93 6.26
CA ILE A 386 40.02 0.67 4.81
C ILE A 386 41.47 0.48 4.31
N ASN A 387 42.40 1.31 4.77
CA ASN A 387 43.79 1.23 4.36
C ASN A 387 44.54 -0.05 4.78
N GLU A 388 43.98 -0.81 5.71
CA GLU A 388 44.52 -2.12 6.13
C GLU A 388 44.10 -3.25 5.18
N LEU A 389 43.19 -3.01 4.22
CA LEU A 389 42.58 -4.01 3.37
C LEU A 389 43.00 -3.92 1.92
N LYS A 390 43.60 -2.82 1.49
CA LYS A 390 43.90 -2.50 0.09
C LYS A 390 44.82 -3.49 -0.64
N ASP A 391 45.67 -4.20 0.10
CA ASP A 391 46.66 -5.12 -0.50
C ASP A 391 46.11 -6.58 -0.59
N ASP A 392 45.01 -6.87 0.12
CA ASP A 392 44.41 -8.21 0.21
C ASP A 392 43.07 -8.35 -0.50
N PHE A 393 42.40 -7.22 -0.85
CA PHE A 393 41.06 -7.18 -1.40
C PHE A 393 40.98 -6.25 -2.63
N ASP A 394 40.00 -6.51 -3.48
CA ASP A 394 39.78 -5.78 -4.74
C ASP A 394 38.70 -4.68 -4.59
N ALA A 395 37.81 -4.82 -3.62
CA ALA A 395 36.80 -3.82 -3.27
C ALA A 395 36.44 -3.88 -1.78
N VAL A 396 35.98 -2.75 -1.23
CA VAL A 396 35.51 -2.64 0.16
C VAL A 396 34.10 -2.08 0.21
N VAL A 397 33.22 -2.76 0.98
CA VAL A 397 31.90 -2.25 1.34
C VAL A 397 31.91 -1.83 2.81
N VAL A 398 31.65 -0.55 3.08
CA VAL A 398 31.56 -0.01 4.44
C VAL A 398 30.11 0.01 4.91
N ALA A 399 29.79 -0.80 5.94
CA ALA A 399 28.44 -0.99 6.47
C ALA A 399 28.42 -0.93 8.02
N VAL A 400 29.17 0.02 8.59
CA VAL A 400 29.37 0.15 10.05
C VAL A 400 28.16 0.69 10.81
N GLY A 401 27.13 1.18 10.11
CA GLY A 401 25.92 1.72 10.71
C GLY A 401 26.13 2.96 11.56
N SER A 402 25.14 3.31 12.38
CA SER A 402 25.16 4.46 13.30
C SER A 402 24.93 3.97 14.73
N HIS A 403 26.01 3.87 15.51
CA HIS A 403 25.97 3.30 16.87
C HIS A 403 26.53 4.22 17.96
N ILE A 404 26.91 5.45 17.64
CA ILE A 404 27.36 6.46 18.59
C ILE A 404 26.22 7.42 18.87
N GLY A 405 25.77 7.51 20.11
CA GLY A 405 24.70 8.41 20.52
C GLY A 405 25.04 9.88 20.34
N SER A 406 24.02 10.67 20.01
CA SER A 406 24.14 12.13 19.93
C SER A 406 24.08 12.76 21.30
N LYS A 407 24.83 13.85 21.49
CA LYS A 407 24.85 14.63 22.73
C LYS A 407 23.69 15.62 22.82
N MET A 408 23.25 15.90 24.05
CA MET A 408 22.21 16.91 24.30
C MET A 408 22.75 18.34 24.23
N ASN A 409 24.08 18.51 24.38
CA ASN A 409 24.80 19.80 24.43
C ASN A 409 24.30 20.69 25.58
N ILE A 410 24.11 20.10 26.75
CA ILE A 410 23.77 20.78 28.00
C ILE A 410 24.87 20.55 29.05
N ALA A 411 24.97 21.46 30.01
CA ALA A 411 26.00 21.33 31.08
C ALA A 411 25.81 20.08 31.89
N ASN A 412 26.92 19.43 32.30
CA ASN A 412 26.99 18.20 33.07
C ASN A 412 26.39 16.97 32.39
N GLU A 413 26.32 16.93 31.03
CA GLU A 413 25.75 15.81 30.30
C GLU A 413 26.58 14.51 30.38
N GLU A 414 27.80 14.54 30.93
CA GLU A 414 28.65 13.37 31.16
C GLU A 414 28.04 12.33 32.12
N ILE A 415 27.05 12.72 32.92
CA ILE A 415 26.30 11.80 33.79
C ILE A 415 25.15 11.10 33.06
N VAL A 416 24.83 11.52 31.83
CA VAL A 416 23.74 10.97 31.04
C VAL A 416 24.20 9.67 30.38
N ILE A 417 23.38 8.66 30.48
CA ILE A 417 23.62 7.36 29.84
C ILE A 417 23.14 7.46 28.38
N ASP A 418 23.98 7.05 27.44
CA ASP A 418 23.57 6.89 26.05
C ASP A 418 22.61 5.70 25.89
N GLY A 419 21.49 5.89 25.20
CA GLY A 419 20.43 4.89 25.09
C GLY A 419 20.84 3.63 24.33
N ILE A 420 21.67 3.75 23.28
CA ILE A 420 22.20 2.59 22.57
C ILE A 420 23.19 1.83 23.45
N ASN A 421 24.08 2.55 24.14
CA ASN A 421 25.02 1.95 25.07
C ASN A 421 24.30 1.24 26.23
N PHE A 422 23.19 1.81 26.72
CA PHE A 422 22.32 1.15 27.71
C PHE A 422 21.76 -0.19 27.19
N LEU A 423 21.10 -0.19 26.04
CA LEU A 423 20.51 -1.39 25.44
C LEU A 423 21.56 -2.45 25.12
N HIS A 424 22.68 -2.04 24.53
CA HIS A 424 23.82 -2.92 24.24
C HIS A 424 24.36 -3.60 25.49
N ASN A 425 24.70 -2.82 26.53
CA ASN A 425 25.26 -3.39 27.75
C ASN A 425 24.26 -4.27 28.48
N PHE A 426 23.00 -3.86 28.56
CA PHE A 426 21.97 -4.66 29.21
C PHE A 426 21.78 -6.01 28.51
N LYS A 427 21.66 -6.02 27.19
CA LYS A 427 21.39 -7.23 26.42
C LYS A 427 22.53 -8.24 26.41
N LEU A 428 23.78 -7.77 26.44
CA LEU A 428 24.94 -8.59 26.16
C LEU A 428 25.88 -8.78 27.37
N LYS A 429 25.87 -7.88 28.32
CA LYS A 429 26.80 -7.87 29.47
C LYS A 429 26.11 -7.77 30.83
N GLY A 430 24.77 -7.79 30.83
CA GLY A 430 23.98 -7.49 32.01
C GLY A 430 23.93 -6.00 32.32
N ASP A 431 23.25 -5.63 33.41
CA ASP A 431 23.07 -4.22 33.78
C ASP A 431 24.35 -3.57 34.34
N LYS A 432 25.20 -3.10 33.42
CA LYS A 432 26.40 -2.31 33.80
C LYS A 432 26.04 -1.00 34.52
N PHE A 433 24.90 -0.42 34.22
CA PHE A 433 24.47 0.88 34.75
C PHE A 433 23.75 0.75 36.10
N LYS A 434 23.53 -0.48 36.57
CA LYS A 434 22.97 -0.81 37.88
C LYS A 434 21.64 -0.11 38.16
N LEU A 435 20.71 -0.19 37.22
CA LEU A 435 19.33 0.22 37.47
C LEU A 435 18.75 -0.68 38.58
N ARG A 436 18.03 -0.06 39.52
CA ARG A 436 17.39 -0.74 40.64
C ARG A 436 15.88 -0.69 40.49
N LYS A 437 15.23 -1.64 41.12
CA LYS A 437 13.75 -1.58 41.25
C LYS A 437 13.36 -0.31 42.01
N GLY A 438 12.45 0.47 41.41
CA GLY A 438 11.97 1.74 41.96
C GLY A 438 12.78 2.97 41.55
N ASP A 439 13.92 2.83 40.83
CA ASP A 439 14.66 3.98 40.30
C ASP A 439 13.77 4.79 39.32
N GLU A 440 13.69 6.09 39.54
CA GLU A 440 13.04 7.03 38.63
C GLU A 440 13.99 7.34 37.49
N VAL A 441 13.58 6.99 36.27
CA VAL A 441 14.40 7.11 35.06
C VAL A 441 13.78 8.10 34.06
N ALA A 442 14.50 9.18 33.78
CA ALA A 442 14.14 10.09 32.70
C ALA A 442 14.72 9.59 31.36
N VAL A 443 13.86 9.23 30.43
CA VAL A 443 14.26 8.85 29.05
C VAL A 443 14.02 10.05 28.14
N ILE A 444 15.08 10.56 27.51
CA ILE A 444 15.01 11.73 26.65
C ILE A 444 15.01 11.30 25.19
N GLY A 445 13.91 11.56 24.50
CA GLY A 445 13.80 11.23 23.07
C GLY A 445 12.40 10.76 22.66
N GLY A 446 12.17 10.55 21.37
CA GLY A 446 10.87 10.14 20.84
C GLY A 446 10.98 9.14 19.66
N GLY A 447 12.15 8.54 19.45
CA GLY A 447 12.37 7.47 18.47
C GLY A 447 12.17 6.08 19.09
N ASN A 448 12.25 5.03 18.24
CA ASN A 448 12.15 3.63 18.69
C ASN A 448 13.13 3.29 19.82
N THR A 449 14.34 3.83 19.76
CA THR A 449 15.35 3.65 20.83
C THR A 449 14.83 4.14 22.19
N ALA A 450 14.11 5.27 22.25
CA ALA A 450 13.56 5.78 23.51
C ALA A 450 12.47 4.85 24.07
N ILE A 451 11.62 4.31 23.19
CA ILE A 451 10.61 3.31 23.55
C ILE A 451 11.27 2.04 24.08
N ASP A 452 12.28 1.52 23.38
CA ASP A 452 13.00 0.31 23.76
C ASP A 452 13.75 0.46 25.10
N VAL A 453 14.37 1.62 25.32
CA VAL A 453 15.02 1.98 26.58
C VAL A 453 14.01 1.99 27.74
N ALA A 454 12.88 2.69 27.56
CA ALA A 454 11.87 2.80 28.61
C ALA A 454 11.23 1.43 28.94
N ARG A 455 10.87 0.65 27.91
CA ARG A 455 10.31 -0.70 28.09
C ARG A 455 11.30 -1.67 28.74
N THR A 456 12.60 -1.53 28.44
CA THR A 456 13.66 -2.30 29.08
C THR A 456 13.84 -1.90 30.54
N ALA A 457 13.88 -0.60 30.84
CA ALA A 457 13.97 -0.08 32.21
C ALA A 457 12.80 -0.54 33.09
N LEU A 458 11.58 -0.52 32.54
CA LEU A 458 10.38 -1.04 33.21
C LEU A 458 10.53 -2.51 33.57
N ARG A 459 11.11 -3.33 32.72
CA ARG A 459 11.33 -4.77 32.93
C ARG A 459 12.42 -5.03 33.98
N ILE A 460 13.35 -4.13 34.16
CA ILE A 460 14.33 -4.15 35.28
C ILE A 460 13.64 -3.78 36.62
N GLY A 461 12.48 -3.12 36.54
CA GLY A 461 11.70 -2.68 37.69
C GLY A 461 11.83 -1.20 38.01
N ALA A 462 12.52 -0.43 37.17
CA ALA A 462 12.57 1.03 37.28
C ALA A 462 11.23 1.67 36.86
N ILE A 463 11.07 2.95 37.12
CA ILE A 463 9.90 3.77 36.79
C ILE A 463 10.30 4.77 35.68
N PRO A 464 10.24 4.37 34.40
CA PRO A 464 10.64 5.23 33.32
C PRO A 464 9.55 6.26 32.97
N THR A 465 9.98 7.49 32.68
CA THR A 465 9.14 8.52 32.02
C THR A 465 9.88 9.04 30.80
N ILE A 466 9.21 9.03 29.65
CA ILE A 466 9.76 9.54 28.40
C ILE A 466 9.44 11.03 28.28
N TYR A 467 10.45 11.85 28.02
CA TYR A 467 10.32 13.29 27.77
C TYR A 467 10.62 13.56 26.30
N TYR A 468 9.61 14.09 25.59
CA TYR A 468 9.71 14.35 24.15
C TYR A 468 9.39 15.81 23.82
N ARG A 469 10.30 16.47 23.07
CA ARG A 469 10.22 17.91 22.77
C ARG A 469 9.15 18.32 21.75
N ARG A 470 8.44 17.36 21.13
CA ARG A 470 7.33 17.60 20.16
C ARG A 470 6.07 16.86 20.63
N THR A 471 5.02 16.86 19.79
CA THR A 471 3.79 16.11 20.08
C THR A 471 3.88 14.67 19.55
N ARG A 472 2.83 13.89 19.83
CA ARG A 472 2.72 12.52 19.33
C ARG A 472 2.74 12.45 17.78
N LYS A 473 2.19 13.47 17.12
CA LYS A 473 2.12 13.54 15.65
C LYS A 473 3.51 13.60 15.00
N GLU A 474 4.45 14.30 15.64
CA GLU A 474 5.83 14.43 15.16
C GLU A 474 6.76 13.34 15.71
N MET A 475 6.24 12.38 16.47
CA MET A 475 7.04 11.32 17.08
C MET A 475 7.48 10.29 16.03
N PRO A 476 8.80 10.08 15.83
CA PRO A 476 9.27 9.15 14.80
C PRO A 476 9.20 7.66 15.22
N ALA A 477 8.86 7.37 16.47
CA ALA A 477 8.67 6.00 16.93
C ALA A 477 7.45 5.37 16.26
N ILE A 478 7.53 4.07 15.96
CA ILE A 478 6.47 3.28 15.34
C ILE A 478 5.22 3.33 16.21
N ALA A 479 4.07 3.65 15.62
CA ALA A 479 2.84 3.95 16.35
C ALA A 479 2.37 2.81 17.27
N HIS A 480 2.48 1.55 16.84
CA HIS A 480 2.10 0.40 17.67
C HIS A 480 3.06 0.20 18.86
N GLU A 481 4.37 0.44 18.70
CA GLU A 481 5.34 0.37 19.78
C GLU A 481 5.07 1.41 20.86
N VAL A 482 4.68 2.61 20.46
CA VAL A 482 4.25 3.66 21.40
C VAL A 482 2.98 3.23 22.15
N ASN A 483 2.01 2.60 21.45
CA ASN A 483 0.80 2.09 22.08
C ASN A 483 1.11 0.96 23.08
N GLU A 484 2.03 0.06 22.74
CA GLU A 484 2.49 -0.98 23.67
C GLU A 484 3.14 -0.37 24.91
N ALA A 485 4.05 0.60 24.76
CA ALA A 485 4.70 1.27 25.88
C ALA A 485 3.66 1.92 26.83
N LEU A 486 2.66 2.60 26.27
CA LEU A 486 1.56 3.19 27.04
C LEU A 486 0.70 2.13 27.74
N SER A 487 0.43 1.01 27.06
CA SER A 487 -0.32 -0.11 27.65
C SER A 487 0.43 -0.83 28.78
N GLU A 488 1.77 -0.81 28.72
CA GLU A 488 2.66 -1.28 29.78
C GLU A 488 2.72 -0.30 30.97
N GLY A 489 2.13 0.88 30.86
CA GLY A 489 2.06 1.89 31.93
C GLY A 489 3.20 2.93 31.90
N ILE A 490 4.00 3.00 30.84
CA ILE A 490 5.04 4.00 30.66
C ILE A 490 4.40 5.37 30.40
N LYS A 491 4.86 6.39 31.12
CA LYS A 491 4.42 7.78 30.93
C LYS A 491 5.22 8.46 29.83
N ILE A 492 4.54 9.26 29.00
CA ILE A 492 5.17 10.10 27.98
C ILE A 492 4.75 11.56 28.21
N GLU A 493 5.72 12.41 28.49
CA GLU A 493 5.55 13.86 28.62
C GLU A 493 5.93 14.54 27.32
N PHE A 494 4.93 14.95 26.56
CA PHE A 494 5.11 15.67 25.29
C PHE A 494 5.44 17.14 25.52
N LEU A 495 5.97 17.79 24.48
CA LEU A 495 6.33 19.21 24.49
C LEU A 495 7.22 19.58 25.70
N THR A 496 8.18 18.71 25.99
CA THR A 496 9.04 18.87 27.15
C THR A 496 10.47 18.47 26.80
N ALA A 497 11.46 19.34 27.14
CA ALA A 497 12.88 19.10 26.87
C ALA A 497 13.74 19.39 28.12
N PRO A 498 14.88 18.71 28.30
CA PRO A 498 15.85 19.02 29.33
C PRO A 498 16.67 20.25 28.94
N VAL A 499 17.00 21.11 29.91
CA VAL A 499 17.83 22.30 29.70
C VAL A 499 19.02 22.39 30.66
N LYS A 500 18.95 21.75 31.84
CA LYS A 500 20.02 21.80 32.85
C LYS A 500 20.02 20.55 33.70
N LEU A 501 21.22 20.11 34.09
CA LEU A 501 21.45 18.98 34.99
C LEU A 501 22.34 19.44 36.14
N ASN A 502 22.03 18.97 37.36
CA ASN A 502 22.92 19.06 38.50
C ASN A 502 22.88 17.72 39.27
N GLN A 503 24.00 17.30 39.81
CA GLN A 503 24.06 16.05 40.60
C GLN A 503 24.41 16.37 42.03
N ASN A 504 23.45 16.19 42.95
CA ASN A 504 23.60 16.34 44.40
C ASN A 504 22.95 15.11 45.09
N GLY A 505 23.55 13.93 44.91
CA GLY A 505 22.94 12.66 45.31
C GLY A 505 22.04 12.11 44.14
N LYS A 506 20.74 12.42 44.16
CA LYS A 506 19.89 12.27 42.97
C LYS A 506 20.24 13.34 41.91
N ILE A 507 19.79 13.15 40.72
CA ILE A 507 20.00 14.09 39.61
C ILE A 507 18.83 15.09 39.59
N ASP A 508 19.14 16.36 39.80
CA ASP A 508 18.20 17.47 39.57
C ASP A 508 18.13 17.79 38.06
N LEU A 509 17.04 17.41 37.44
CA LEU A 509 16.76 17.65 36.01
C LEU A 509 15.83 18.83 35.86
N THR A 510 16.29 19.90 35.21
CA THR A 510 15.45 21.03 34.85
C THR A 510 14.89 20.80 33.44
N LEU A 511 13.57 20.76 33.34
CA LEU A 511 12.79 20.60 32.13
C LEU A 511 12.14 21.94 31.74
N ILE A 512 12.00 22.20 30.44
CA ILE A 512 11.28 23.35 29.89
C ILE A 512 10.15 22.89 29.00
N LYS A 513 9.04 23.65 28.99
CA LYS A 513 7.95 23.41 28.03
C LYS A 513 8.33 23.92 26.64
N MET A 514 7.80 23.24 25.62
CA MET A 514 8.07 23.57 24.22
C MET A 514 6.77 23.94 23.50
N ASN A 515 6.86 24.89 22.58
CA ASN A 515 5.84 25.13 21.55
C ASN A 515 6.36 24.62 20.21
N LEU A 516 5.46 24.43 19.24
CA LEU A 516 5.84 24.04 17.88
C LEU A 516 5.75 25.21 16.93
N GLY A 517 6.86 25.51 16.26
CA GLY A 517 6.98 26.47 15.18
C GLY A 517 6.75 25.86 13.80
N GLU A 518 7.33 26.47 12.78
CA GLU A 518 7.32 26.00 11.40
C GLU A 518 8.08 24.67 11.23
N PRO A 519 7.79 23.90 10.16
CA PRO A 519 8.52 22.68 9.85
C PRO A 519 10.03 22.92 9.67
N ASP A 520 10.84 22.00 10.17
CA ASP A 520 12.28 21.94 9.93
C ASP A 520 12.60 21.16 8.63
N GLU A 521 13.89 21.03 8.28
CA GLU A 521 14.35 20.29 7.08
C GLU A 521 13.87 18.84 7.02
N SER A 522 13.47 18.24 8.15
CA SER A 522 12.87 16.91 8.23
C SER A 522 11.35 16.90 8.03
N GLY A 523 10.74 18.04 7.73
CA GLY A 523 9.29 18.22 7.59
C GLY A 523 8.52 18.21 8.92
N ARG A 524 9.20 18.09 10.09
CA ARG A 524 8.58 18.09 11.40
C ARG A 524 8.66 19.50 12.02
N ARG A 525 7.62 19.92 12.73
CA ARG A 525 7.57 21.24 13.34
C ARG A 525 8.70 21.44 14.35
N LYS A 526 9.41 22.58 14.22
CA LYS A 526 10.56 22.93 15.06
C LYS A 526 10.10 23.18 16.51
N PRO A 527 10.73 22.56 17.52
CA PRO A 527 10.42 22.85 18.92
C PRO A 527 11.04 24.19 19.34
N LEU A 528 10.25 25.03 19.99
CA LEU A 528 10.62 26.35 20.52
C LEU A 528 10.41 26.38 22.02
N GLU A 529 11.40 26.89 22.77
CA GLU A 529 11.34 26.96 24.22
C GLU A 529 10.32 28.02 24.70
N VAL A 530 9.54 27.65 25.72
CA VAL A 530 8.64 28.57 26.44
C VAL A 530 9.36 29.05 27.68
N LYS A 531 10.03 30.21 27.58
CA LYS A 531 10.78 30.80 28.69
C LYS A 531 9.89 31.06 29.90
N GLY A 532 10.41 30.77 31.12
CA GLY A 532 9.67 30.89 32.37
C GLY A 532 8.77 29.69 32.69
N SER A 533 8.83 28.62 31.90
CA SER A 533 8.10 27.37 32.14
C SER A 533 8.97 26.25 32.74
N GLU A 534 10.16 26.62 33.21
CA GLU A 534 11.14 25.69 33.77
C GLU A 534 10.56 24.97 35.00
N LYS A 535 10.70 23.67 35.01
CA LYS A 535 10.30 22.80 36.12
C LYS A 535 11.46 21.88 36.50
N GLN A 536 11.83 21.87 37.79
CA GLN A 536 12.83 20.96 38.32
C GLN A 536 12.17 19.67 38.82
N ILE A 537 12.74 18.53 38.44
CA ILE A 537 12.39 17.20 38.94
C ILE A 537 13.65 16.49 39.44
N GLN A 538 13.47 15.51 40.30
CA GLN A 538 14.58 14.64 40.78
C GLN A 538 14.41 13.25 40.13
N VAL A 539 15.51 12.71 39.62
CA VAL A 539 15.54 11.36 39.02
C VAL A 539 16.82 10.62 39.45
N ASP A 540 16.79 9.31 39.40
CA ASP A 540 17.95 8.48 39.78
C ASP A 540 18.90 8.30 38.58
N LYS A 541 18.34 8.24 37.34
CA LYS A 541 19.10 8.09 36.09
C LYS A 541 18.47 8.91 34.95
N ILE A 542 19.31 9.33 34.00
CA ILE A 542 18.89 9.92 32.75
C ILE A 542 19.49 9.10 31.63
N ILE A 543 18.65 8.73 30.65
CA ILE A 543 19.06 7.98 29.47
C ILE A 543 18.64 8.78 28.22
N ALA A 544 19.62 9.19 27.40
CA ALA A 544 19.38 9.97 26.18
C ALA A 544 19.27 9.07 24.95
N ALA A 545 18.17 9.19 24.20
CA ALA A 545 17.88 8.49 22.97
C ALA A 545 17.45 9.50 21.88
N ILE A 546 18.33 10.48 21.58
CA ILE A 546 18.03 11.67 20.77
C ILE A 546 18.64 11.65 19.36
N GLY A 547 19.14 10.53 18.92
CA GLY A 547 19.75 10.32 17.60
C GLY A 547 21.11 9.64 17.72
N GLN A 548 21.64 9.26 16.57
CA GLN A 548 22.86 8.47 16.45
C GLN A 548 23.70 8.97 15.28
N ARG A 549 24.99 8.66 15.28
CA ARG A 549 25.93 8.92 14.20
C ARG A 549 26.87 7.73 13.98
N SER A 550 27.43 7.64 12.79
CA SER A 550 28.39 6.60 12.42
C SER A 550 29.77 6.83 13.04
N ASP A 551 30.54 5.75 13.17
CA ASP A 551 31.94 5.80 13.61
C ASP A 551 32.86 6.07 12.41
N GLU A 552 33.54 7.19 12.41
CA GLU A 552 34.48 7.62 11.36
C GLU A 552 35.85 6.90 11.44
N TYR A 553 36.06 6.03 12.43
CA TYR A 553 37.30 5.28 12.61
C TYR A 553 37.74 4.51 11.35
N VAL A 554 36.77 3.94 10.61
CA VAL A 554 36.98 3.16 9.41
C VAL A 554 37.72 3.95 8.31
N PHE A 555 37.56 5.28 8.30
CA PHE A 555 38.17 6.19 7.31
C PHE A 555 39.52 6.74 7.72
N ALA A 556 40.13 6.26 8.80
CA ALA A 556 41.44 6.69 9.29
C ALA A 556 41.56 8.21 9.52
N GLY A 557 40.47 8.88 9.92
CA GLY A 557 40.43 10.32 10.17
C GLY A 557 40.16 11.21 8.94
N GLN A 558 39.98 10.62 7.76
CA GLN A 558 39.55 11.36 6.57
C GLN A 558 38.08 11.75 6.70
N LYS A 559 37.74 12.99 6.35
CA LYS A 559 36.35 13.40 6.18
C LYS A 559 35.81 12.86 4.87
N VAL A 560 34.79 12.04 4.95
CA VAL A 560 34.21 11.33 3.82
C VAL A 560 32.83 11.85 3.51
N LYS A 561 32.53 12.02 2.23
CA LYS A 561 31.18 12.28 1.74
C LYS A 561 30.78 11.16 0.78
N ALA A 562 29.74 10.43 1.14
CA ALA A 562 29.15 9.46 0.24
C ALA A 562 28.28 10.17 -0.80
N VAL A 563 28.43 9.81 -2.08
CA VAL A 563 27.59 10.25 -3.18
C VAL A 563 27.04 9.01 -3.84
N GLN A 564 25.72 8.84 -3.79
CA GLN A 564 25.01 7.70 -4.39
C GLN A 564 25.55 6.31 -4.01
N GLY A 565 25.99 6.13 -2.75
CA GLY A 565 26.53 4.85 -2.29
C GLY A 565 28.04 4.67 -2.49
N ARG A 566 28.67 5.53 -3.28
CA ARG A 566 30.13 5.52 -3.53
C ARG A 566 30.86 6.57 -2.71
N ILE A 567 32.05 6.22 -2.25
CA ILE A 567 32.95 7.14 -1.55
C ILE A 567 34.03 7.59 -2.52
N ASN A 568 34.06 8.87 -2.86
CA ASN A 568 34.97 9.44 -3.86
C ASN A 568 36.35 9.85 -3.31
N ASN A 569 36.70 9.40 -2.10
CA ASN A 569 38.04 9.63 -1.53
C ASN A 569 38.99 8.54 -2.06
N ASP A 570 40.24 8.91 -2.27
CA ASP A 570 41.28 7.94 -2.68
C ASP A 570 41.80 7.17 -1.44
N PHE A 571 41.47 5.88 -1.38
CA PHE A 571 41.96 4.93 -0.38
C PHE A 571 42.91 3.90 -0.99
N GLY A 572 43.23 4.02 -2.28
CA GLY A 572 44.03 3.03 -3.04
C GLY A 572 43.27 1.73 -3.34
N ILE A 573 41.96 1.71 -3.07
CA ILE A 573 41.01 0.61 -3.35
C ILE A 573 39.62 1.18 -3.56
N PRO A 574 38.75 0.62 -4.43
CA PRO A 574 37.36 1.03 -4.57
C PRO A 574 36.58 0.84 -3.27
N VAL A 575 35.84 1.89 -2.85
CA VAL A 575 35.07 1.89 -1.60
C VAL A 575 33.62 2.25 -1.87
N PHE A 576 32.75 1.39 -1.38
CA PHE A 576 31.29 1.54 -1.43
C PHE A 576 30.73 1.67 -0.02
N CYS A 577 29.54 2.24 0.15
CA CYS A 577 28.92 2.33 1.45
C CYS A 577 27.44 1.90 1.43
N SER A 578 27.00 1.34 2.56
CA SER A 578 25.67 0.76 2.71
C SER A 578 25.10 1.00 4.12
N GLY A 579 23.78 0.87 4.25
CA GLY A 579 23.07 1.06 5.52
C GLY A 579 23.00 2.52 5.96
N ASP A 580 22.98 2.77 7.27
CA ASP A 580 22.81 4.11 7.88
C ASP A 580 23.88 5.14 7.47
N MET A 581 24.93 4.71 6.81
CA MET A 581 25.93 5.62 6.26
C MET A 581 25.52 6.24 4.94
N SER A 582 24.65 5.59 4.18
CA SER A 582 24.20 6.05 2.87
C SER A 582 22.72 6.37 2.86
N TRP A 583 21.92 5.48 3.39
CA TRP A 583 20.46 5.60 3.50
C TRP A 583 20.05 4.88 4.78
N GLY A 584 19.21 5.45 5.57
CA GLY A 584 18.91 4.61 6.64
C GLY A 584 17.94 5.04 7.70
N GLY A 585 17.63 4.14 8.61
CA GLY A 585 16.76 4.28 9.76
C GLY A 585 16.08 2.98 10.16
N THR A 586 15.79 2.08 9.21
CA THR A 586 15.12 0.81 9.50
C THR A 586 15.93 -0.39 9.01
N VAL A 587 15.62 -1.57 9.56
CA VAL A 587 16.25 -2.83 9.12
C VAL A 587 15.97 -3.10 7.64
N ALA A 588 14.74 -2.86 7.19
CA ALA A 588 14.35 -3.05 5.78
C ALA A 588 15.14 -2.13 4.82
N GLU A 589 15.32 -0.85 5.18
CA GLU A 589 16.13 0.08 4.39
C GLU A 589 17.60 -0.32 4.35
N ALA A 590 18.13 -0.81 5.45
CA ALA A 590 19.49 -1.34 5.51
C ALA A 590 19.68 -2.57 4.60
N ILE A 591 18.70 -3.49 4.58
CA ILE A 591 18.67 -4.64 3.66
C ILE A 591 18.60 -4.18 2.20
N GLY A 592 17.69 -3.25 1.90
CA GLY A 592 17.55 -2.67 0.56
C GLY A 592 18.84 -2.02 0.07
N SER A 593 19.51 -1.25 0.94
CA SER A 593 20.83 -0.67 0.69
C SER A 593 21.91 -1.74 0.45
N GLY A 594 21.87 -2.84 1.21
CA GLY A 594 22.77 -3.98 1.04
C GLY A 594 22.61 -4.68 -0.31
N ASN A 595 21.36 -4.91 -0.74
CA ASN A 595 21.09 -5.44 -2.08
C ASN A 595 21.61 -4.51 -3.18
N LYS A 596 21.35 -3.21 -3.06
CA LYS A 596 21.76 -2.21 -4.05
C LYS A 596 23.27 -2.10 -4.18
N VAL A 597 24.00 -2.02 -3.08
CA VAL A 597 25.45 -1.92 -3.10
C VAL A 597 26.11 -3.19 -3.68
N ALA A 598 25.51 -4.35 -3.47
CA ALA A 598 26.01 -5.59 -4.06
C ALA A 598 25.90 -5.56 -5.60
N GLU A 599 24.83 -5.03 -6.16
CA GLU A 599 24.69 -4.81 -7.60
C GLU A 599 25.69 -3.77 -8.12
N GLU A 600 25.92 -2.69 -7.37
CA GLU A 600 26.85 -1.63 -7.73
C GLU A 600 28.31 -2.13 -7.74
N VAL A 601 28.70 -2.94 -6.73
CA VAL A 601 30.04 -3.57 -6.67
C VAL A 601 30.23 -4.54 -7.83
N ASN A 602 29.24 -5.38 -8.11
CA ASN A 602 29.29 -6.32 -9.23
C ASN A 602 29.43 -5.59 -10.58
N ALA A 603 28.60 -4.58 -10.81
CA ALA A 603 28.68 -3.80 -12.05
C ALA A 603 30.04 -3.11 -12.21
N PHE A 604 30.64 -2.63 -11.12
CA PHE A 604 31.96 -2.02 -11.13
C PHE A 604 33.08 -3.02 -11.45
N LEU A 605 33.05 -4.20 -10.83
CA LEU A 605 34.10 -5.23 -11.05
C LEU A 605 34.02 -5.88 -12.44
N GLU A 606 32.83 -6.00 -13.00
CA GLU A 606 32.58 -6.56 -14.33
C GLU A 606 32.58 -5.50 -15.46
N ASP A 607 32.86 -4.22 -15.14
CA ASP A 607 32.81 -3.08 -16.08
C ASP A 607 31.45 -2.96 -16.80
N LEU A 608 30.35 -3.22 -16.08
CA LEU A 608 28.99 -3.15 -16.58
C LEU A 608 28.36 -1.78 -16.29
N PRO A 609 27.41 -1.29 -17.11
CA PRO A 609 26.69 -0.08 -16.80
C PRO A 609 25.80 -0.29 -15.57
N PHE A 610 25.93 0.59 -14.58
CA PHE A 610 25.05 0.60 -13.40
C PHE A 610 24.08 1.78 -13.48
N SER A 611 22.78 1.49 -13.56
CA SER A 611 21.72 2.48 -13.44
C SER A 611 21.05 2.33 -12.09
N ASN A 612 20.92 3.46 -11.38
CA ASN A 612 20.11 3.53 -10.16
C ASN A 612 18.58 3.46 -10.44
N GLU A 613 18.20 3.68 -11.69
CA GLU A 613 16.82 3.62 -12.14
C GLU A 613 16.51 2.18 -12.57
N LYS A 614 15.99 1.36 -11.65
CA LYS A 614 15.16 0.25 -12.08
C LYS A 614 13.92 0.87 -12.70
N SER A 615 13.58 0.49 -13.94
CA SER A 615 12.26 0.75 -14.47
C SER A 615 11.26 0.13 -13.47
N ILE A 616 10.68 0.96 -12.64
CA ILE A 616 9.54 0.54 -11.82
C ILE A 616 8.44 0.30 -12.85
N GLY A 617 8.06 -0.96 -13.06
CA GLY A 617 6.92 -1.30 -13.89
C GLY A 617 5.68 -0.53 -13.44
N ASN A 618 4.60 -0.60 -14.18
CA ASN A 618 3.36 0.11 -13.85
C ASN A 618 2.96 -0.21 -12.40
N ILE A 619 3.01 0.80 -11.54
CA ILE A 619 2.55 0.69 -10.15
C ILE A 619 1.03 0.66 -10.19
N VAL A 620 0.46 -0.46 -9.76
CA VAL A 620 -0.98 -0.61 -9.61
C VAL A 620 -1.46 0.20 -8.41
N VAL A 621 -2.30 1.19 -8.68
CA VAL A 621 -2.91 2.02 -7.62
C VAL A 621 -4.37 1.58 -7.35
N PRO A 622 -5.02 1.97 -6.24
CA PRO A 622 -6.39 1.57 -5.96
C PRO A 622 -7.38 1.79 -7.10
N SER A 623 -7.21 2.80 -7.94
CA SER A 623 -8.05 3.04 -9.12
C SER A 623 -7.94 2.01 -10.24
N ASP A 624 -6.93 1.17 -10.28
CA ASP A 624 -6.72 0.16 -11.33
C ASP A 624 -7.25 -1.26 -10.98
N ILE A 625 -7.74 -1.53 -9.74
CA ILE A 625 -8.25 -2.84 -9.24
C ILE A 625 -9.78 -2.90 -9.30
N ASN A 626 -10.40 -4.01 -9.65
CA ASN A 626 -11.86 -4.18 -9.69
C ASN A 626 -12.40 -4.74 -8.37
N PHE A 627 -12.70 -3.87 -7.38
CA PHE A 627 -13.16 -4.23 -6.04
C PHE A 627 -14.47 -5.05 -6.00
N ASN A 628 -15.19 -5.18 -7.11
CA ASN A 628 -16.42 -5.97 -7.14
C ASN A 628 -16.19 -7.48 -7.00
N TYR A 629 -14.94 -7.92 -7.16
CA TYR A 629 -14.56 -9.32 -7.03
C TYR A 629 -14.13 -9.72 -5.62
N TYR A 630 -14.10 -8.78 -4.64
CA TYR A 630 -13.58 -9.04 -3.31
C TYR A 630 -14.58 -8.74 -2.20
N LEU A 631 -14.55 -9.54 -1.16
CA LEU A 631 -15.36 -9.32 0.02
C LEU A 631 -14.54 -8.68 1.14
N PRO A 632 -15.08 -7.69 1.84
CA PRO A 632 -14.47 -7.20 3.08
C PRO A 632 -14.27 -8.36 4.05
N THR A 633 -13.04 -8.51 4.54
CA THR A 633 -12.65 -9.56 5.48
C THR A 633 -11.75 -8.96 6.55
N PRO A 634 -12.04 -9.13 7.84
CA PRO A 634 -11.22 -8.55 8.90
C PRO A 634 -9.77 -9.02 8.83
N ARG A 635 -8.83 -8.10 9.09
CA ARG A 635 -7.42 -8.42 9.21
C ARG A 635 -7.16 -9.35 10.39
N THR A 636 -6.37 -10.40 10.18
CA THR A 636 -5.92 -11.27 11.25
C THR A 636 -4.89 -10.54 12.12
N GLN A 637 -5.20 -10.39 13.40
CA GLN A 637 -4.36 -9.66 14.34
C GLN A 637 -3.34 -10.57 15.02
N ASN A 638 -2.10 -10.11 15.14
CA ASN A 638 -1.07 -10.85 15.88
C ASN A 638 -1.46 -10.95 17.36
N PRO A 639 -1.40 -12.15 17.98
CA PRO A 639 -1.65 -12.28 19.41
C PRO A 639 -0.59 -11.55 20.23
N VAL A 640 -1.03 -10.65 21.11
CA VAL A 640 -0.14 -9.93 22.03
C VAL A 640 -0.20 -10.60 23.40
N ARG A 641 0.96 -10.87 23.99
CA ARG A 641 1.05 -11.44 25.32
C ARG A 641 0.55 -10.43 26.35
N LYS A 642 -0.57 -10.71 26.98
CA LYS A 642 -1.06 -9.94 28.12
C LYS A 642 -0.36 -10.42 29.38
N THR A 643 0.41 -9.56 30.04
CA THR A 643 0.96 -9.81 31.36
C THR A 643 0.63 -8.65 32.30
N LYS A 644 0.39 -8.97 33.57
CA LYS A 644 0.20 -7.95 34.62
C LYS A 644 1.51 -7.55 35.29
N ASN A 645 2.55 -8.33 35.03
CA ASN A 645 3.89 -8.12 35.66
C ASN A 645 4.98 -8.17 34.59
N TYR A 646 5.59 -7.05 34.30
CA TYR A 646 6.69 -6.91 33.33
C TYR A 646 8.07 -7.12 33.99
N LEU A 647 8.16 -7.13 35.30
CA LEU A 647 9.43 -7.30 36.03
C LEU A 647 10.12 -8.60 35.64
N ASN A 648 11.37 -8.51 35.19
CA ASN A 648 12.21 -9.61 34.71
C ASN A 648 11.56 -10.46 33.57
N ASN A 649 10.57 -9.95 32.89
CA ASN A 649 9.92 -10.63 31.78
C ASN A 649 10.42 -10.07 30.43
N PHE A 650 11.33 -10.80 29.80
CA PHE A 650 11.91 -10.48 28.49
C PHE A 650 11.48 -11.43 27.39
N GLU A 651 10.44 -12.23 27.62
CA GLU A 651 9.85 -13.08 26.58
C GLU A 651 9.19 -12.24 25.48
N GLU A 652 9.19 -12.78 24.28
CA GLU A 652 8.60 -12.12 23.10
C GLU A 652 7.15 -11.70 23.35
N VAL A 653 6.86 -10.41 23.15
CA VAL A 653 5.55 -9.80 23.46
C VAL A 653 4.54 -10.10 22.36
N VAL A 654 4.89 -9.88 21.10
CA VAL A 654 4.02 -10.15 19.93
C VAL A 654 4.29 -11.54 19.44
N LYS A 655 3.26 -12.39 19.39
CA LYS A 655 3.39 -13.76 18.88
C LYS A 655 3.11 -13.80 17.38
N GLY A 656 3.65 -14.82 16.71
CA GLY A 656 3.32 -15.12 15.31
C GLY A 656 1.91 -15.68 15.20
N LEU A 657 1.37 -15.63 13.98
CA LEU A 657 0.14 -16.28 13.60
C LEU A 657 0.36 -17.80 13.38
N THR A 658 -0.66 -18.57 13.63
CA THR A 658 -0.70 -20.00 13.28
C THR A 658 -0.81 -20.17 11.77
N GLU A 659 -0.53 -21.36 11.26
CA GLU A 659 -0.64 -21.68 9.82
C GLU A 659 -2.03 -21.38 9.27
N ASN A 660 -3.10 -21.79 9.97
CA ASN A 660 -4.47 -21.52 9.56
C ASN A 660 -4.78 -20.01 9.50
N GLU A 661 -4.29 -19.24 10.48
CA GLU A 661 -4.46 -17.79 10.49
C GLU A 661 -3.69 -17.10 9.34
N ILE A 662 -2.50 -17.62 9.02
CA ILE A 662 -1.73 -17.14 7.86
C ILE A 662 -2.45 -17.45 6.55
N VAL A 663 -3.05 -18.64 6.42
CA VAL A 663 -3.87 -18.99 5.25
C VAL A 663 -5.04 -18.01 5.10
N ILE A 664 -5.74 -17.72 6.19
CA ILE A 664 -6.87 -16.76 6.20
C ILE A 664 -6.36 -15.37 5.80
N GLU A 665 -5.25 -14.93 6.34
CA GLU A 665 -4.69 -13.61 6.05
C GLU A 665 -4.17 -13.50 4.61
N SER A 666 -3.45 -14.53 4.12
CA SER A 666 -2.95 -14.56 2.74
C SER A 666 -4.07 -14.48 1.70
N LYS A 667 -5.25 -15.03 2.03
CA LYS A 667 -6.45 -14.97 1.20
C LYS A 667 -7.00 -13.55 1.03
N ARG A 668 -6.56 -12.61 1.81
CA ARG A 668 -6.92 -11.20 1.70
C ARG A 668 -6.05 -10.44 0.68
N CYS A 669 -4.97 -11.05 0.14
CA CYS A 669 -4.10 -10.41 -0.82
C CYS A 669 -4.82 -10.10 -2.14
N LEU A 670 -4.61 -8.92 -2.69
CA LEU A 670 -5.23 -8.43 -3.92
C LEU A 670 -4.45 -8.83 -5.19
N HIS A 671 -3.25 -9.37 -5.04
CA HIS A 671 -2.36 -9.70 -6.17
C HIS A 671 -2.16 -8.55 -7.17
N CYS A 672 -2.05 -7.31 -6.69
CA CYS A 672 -1.99 -6.09 -7.49
C CYS A 672 -0.96 -6.17 -8.63
N GLY A 673 -1.43 -6.20 -9.88
CA GLY A 673 -0.60 -6.31 -11.08
C GLY A 673 -0.11 -7.72 -11.40
N ASP A 674 -0.33 -8.70 -10.53
CA ASP A 674 0.15 -10.08 -10.70
C ASP A 674 -1.01 -11.04 -10.98
N CYS A 675 -0.91 -11.77 -12.12
CA CYS A 675 -1.97 -12.67 -12.56
C CYS A 675 -2.02 -13.93 -11.70
N TYR A 676 -3.11 -14.16 -10.99
CA TYR A 676 -3.35 -15.38 -10.21
C TYR A 676 -4.27 -16.40 -10.90
N ASN A 677 -4.38 -16.32 -12.23
CA ASN A 677 -5.11 -17.30 -13.06
C ASN A 677 -6.61 -17.46 -12.71
N CYS A 678 -7.31 -16.37 -12.36
CA CYS A 678 -8.75 -16.44 -12.06
C CYS A 678 -9.63 -16.84 -13.26
N GLY A 679 -9.12 -16.70 -14.49
CA GLY A 679 -9.81 -17.08 -15.72
C GLY A 679 -10.84 -16.08 -16.25
N ASN A 680 -11.08 -14.95 -15.58
CA ASN A 680 -12.09 -13.98 -16.02
C ASN A 680 -11.85 -13.50 -17.46
N CYS A 681 -10.64 -13.06 -17.78
CA CYS A 681 -10.27 -12.60 -19.10
C CYS A 681 -10.53 -13.66 -20.18
N PHE A 682 -10.22 -14.92 -19.89
CA PHE A 682 -10.46 -16.04 -20.78
C PHE A 682 -11.96 -16.32 -20.99
N ASN A 683 -12.73 -16.33 -19.90
CA ASN A 683 -14.16 -16.64 -19.94
C ASN A 683 -15.01 -15.50 -20.54
N TYR A 684 -14.62 -14.24 -20.32
CA TYR A 684 -15.35 -13.08 -20.81
C TYR A 684 -14.92 -12.61 -22.21
N CYS A 685 -13.87 -13.21 -22.80
CA CYS A 685 -13.43 -12.83 -24.15
C CYS A 685 -14.49 -13.19 -25.20
N PRO A 686 -15.13 -12.22 -25.85
CA PRO A 686 -16.22 -12.50 -26.81
C PRO A 686 -15.73 -13.18 -28.09
N ASP A 687 -14.44 -13.04 -28.41
CA ASP A 687 -13.83 -13.59 -29.62
C ASP A 687 -13.00 -14.85 -29.34
N ALA A 688 -13.00 -15.33 -28.08
CA ALA A 688 -12.15 -16.43 -27.63
C ALA A 688 -10.63 -16.23 -27.98
N ALA A 689 -10.19 -14.99 -28.05
CA ALA A 689 -8.82 -14.59 -28.40
C ALA A 689 -7.85 -14.74 -27.24
N ILE A 690 -8.24 -15.31 -26.09
CA ILE A 690 -7.36 -15.59 -24.95
C ILE A 690 -7.24 -17.10 -24.82
N PHE A 691 -6.00 -17.57 -24.78
CA PHE A 691 -5.67 -18.99 -24.68
C PHE A 691 -4.65 -19.22 -23.56
N ILE A 692 -4.41 -20.49 -23.24
CA ILE A 692 -3.47 -20.93 -22.23
C ILE A 692 -2.31 -21.58 -22.93
N ASP A 693 -1.09 -21.05 -22.68
CA ASP A 693 0.14 -21.62 -23.25
C ASP A 693 0.55 -22.93 -22.53
N ASP A 694 1.61 -23.57 -23.04
CA ASP A 694 2.13 -24.84 -22.49
C ASP A 694 2.70 -24.69 -21.06
N GLU A 695 3.01 -23.46 -20.64
CA GLU A 695 3.47 -23.14 -19.28
C GLU A 695 2.31 -22.75 -18.36
N ASN A 696 1.06 -23.01 -18.79
CA ASN A 696 -0.16 -22.69 -18.06
C ASN A 696 -0.35 -21.19 -17.77
N ARG A 697 0.08 -20.32 -18.68
CA ARG A 697 -0.09 -18.87 -18.61
C ARG A 697 -1.15 -18.41 -19.61
N LEU A 698 -1.93 -17.43 -19.23
CA LEU A 698 -2.89 -16.77 -20.09
C LEU A 698 -2.16 -15.86 -21.11
N ARG A 699 -2.48 -16.04 -22.40
CA ARG A 699 -1.93 -15.26 -23.52
C ARG A 699 -3.06 -14.71 -24.37
N ILE A 700 -2.82 -13.56 -24.99
CA ILE A 700 -3.75 -12.92 -25.92
C ILE A 700 -3.25 -13.21 -27.34
N ASP A 701 -4.13 -13.77 -28.16
CA ASP A 701 -3.91 -13.93 -29.58
C ASP A 701 -4.35 -12.64 -30.29
N TYR A 702 -3.38 -11.81 -30.64
CA TYR A 702 -3.64 -10.50 -31.24
C TYR A 702 -4.17 -10.58 -32.66
N ASP A 703 -4.05 -11.71 -33.37
CA ASP A 703 -4.64 -11.91 -34.69
C ASP A 703 -6.18 -12.00 -34.63
N TYR A 704 -6.73 -12.40 -33.48
CA TYR A 704 -8.18 -12.51 -33.25
C TYR A 704 -8.71 -11.48 -32.25
N CYS A 705 -7.84 -10.77 -31.54
CA CYS A 705 -8.24 -9.77 -30.54
C CYS A 705 -8.69 -8.48 -31.21
N LYS A 706 -9.96 -8.11 -31.02
CA LYS A 706 -10.52 -6.83 -31.53
C LYS A 706 -10.31 -5.63 -30.60
N GLY A 707 -9.54 -5.75 -29.52
CA GLY A 707 -9.24 -4.65 -28.63
C GLY A 707 -10.47 -4.13 -27.86
N CYS A 708 -11.42 -4.99 -27.47
CA CYS A 708 -12.65 -4.53 -26.80
C CYS A 708 -12.46 -4.10 -25.32
N GLY A 709 -11.32 -4.40 -24.69
CA GLY A 709 -10.98 -4.03 -23.32
C GLY A 709 -11.70 -4.80 -22.21
N ILE A 710 -12.57 -5.77 -22.54
CA ILE A 710 -13.32 -6.53 -21.53
C ILE A 710 -12.36 -7.29 -20.59
N CYS A 711 -11.34 -7.94 -21.13
CA CYS A 711 -10.37 -8.69 -20.33
C CYS A 711 -9.62 -7.82 -19.30
N ALA A 712 -9.28 -6.60 -19.68
CA ALA A 712 -8.62 -5.66 -18.76
C ALA A 712 -9.61 -5.16 -17.68
N ASN A 713 -10.85 -4.85 -18.07
CA ASN A 713 -11.88 -4.37 -17.14
C ASN A 713 -12.35 -5.46 -16.16
N GLU A 714 -12.40 -6.71 -16.61
CA GLU A 714 -12.79 -7.87 -15.77
C GLU A 714 -11.58 -8.50 -15.05
N CYS A 715 -10.36 -7.96 -15.23
CA CYS A 715 -9.20 -8.40 -14.48
C CYS A 715 -9.29 -7.89 -13.04
N PRO A 716 -9.42 -8.78 -12.03
CA PRO A 716 -9.56 -8.33 -10.65
C PRO A 716 -8.33 -7.58 -10.15
N CYS A 717 -7.14 -8.01 -10.50
CA CYS A 717 -5.87 -7.52 -9.95
C CYS A 717 -5.12 -6.55 -10.88
N SER A 718 -5.74 -6.09 -11.97
CA SER A 718 -5.07 -5.22 -12.95
C SER A 718 -3.79 -5.81 -13.57
N ALA A 719 -3.75 -7.14 -13.73
CA ALA A 719 -2.65 -7.81 -14.42
C ALA A 719 -2.70 -7.63 -15.95
N ILE A 720 -3.81 -7.11 -16.46
CA ILE A 720 -4.00 -6.77 -17.87
C ILE A 720 -4.28 -5.27 -17.93
N SER A 721 -3.41 -4.54 -18.62
CA SER A 721 -3.63 -3.13 -18.97
C SER A 721 -4.22 -3.01 -20.39
N PHE A 722 -4.87 -1.90 -20.65
CA PHE A 722 -5.40 -1.56 -21.97
C PHE A 722 -4.75 -0.27 -22.46
N GLN A 723 -4.12 -0.32 -23.63
CA GLN A 723 -3.40 0.81 -24.22
C GLN A 723 -3.71 0.91 -25.72
N LEU A 724 -3.38 2.03 -26.31
CA LEU A 724 -3.49 2.20 -27.77
C LEU A 724 -2.54 1.25 -28.49
N ASP A 725 -3.00 0.68 -29.60
CA ASP A 725 -2.17 -0.16 -30.45
C ASP A 725 -1.27 0.75 -31.30
N GLU A 726 0.03 0.72 -31.05
CA GLU A 726 1.00 1.55 -31.77
C GLU A 726 1.10 1.18 -33.26
N ALA A 727 0.77 -0.08 -33.61
CA ALA A 727 0.81 -0.55 -35.00
C ALA A 727 -0.27 0.07 -35.92
N VAL A 728 -1.26 0.76 -35.36
CA VAL A 728 -2.34 1.40 -36.15
C VAL A 728 -1.93 2.79 -36.64
N TYR A 729 -0.84 3.36 -36.17
CA TYR A 729 -0.39 4.73 -36.45
C TYR A 729 0.92 4.81 -37.24
N GLU A 730 1.54 3.66 -37.62
CA GLU A 730 2.58 3.56 -38.64
C GLU A 730 1.98 3.27 -40.03
#